data_a00ccbe6993be0b11fb4fff883ac4150
#
_entry.id   a00ccbe6993be0b11fb4fff883ac4150
#
_cell.length_a   1.000
_cell.length_b   1.000
_cell.length_c   1.000
_cell.angle_alpha   90.00
_cell.angle_beta   90.00
_cell.angle_gamma   90.00
#
_symmetry.space_group_name_H-M   'P 1'
#
loop_
_entity.id
_entity.type
_entity.pdbx_description
1 polymer ?
#
loop_
_entity_poly.entity_id
_entity_poly.type
_entity_poly.pdbx_seq_one_letter_code
_entity_poly.pdbx_strand_id
1 'polypeptide(L)'
;MNKPVDADIQTFHGACPHDCPDTCSMVFHVKDKKLISVTGNTEHPMTRGGLCVKLKDYEKRHYHPDRLLYPMKRTGPKGSKQFERISWDEALDTIASKWKAIIAEHGPHAIMPASYLGNQGLVHGLNGADAFFNRMGATVCERTFCGEGSCTAWLLTVGPTGGVDPESFIHSKYIVIWACNSVSTNLHHWHIVHEAQKKGAKVVVIDSYASKTAKEADWHIAPKPGTDGALAMAMMNVIIEEGLVDQDYVDNYTVGYKELAARAKTRTPEWAEKITGIPAADIRKFAREYATTPPAAIRMGIALERNYGGSQAIRAVSCLPALIGAWRHVGGGVLQMPIWEHPYDFMTMCRPDLIPEGTPVVNILQLGRALTGELNLKTPIKSLMVWNTNPVTQSPETDKIVKGLMREDLFTVAADHFISDTAAYADIVLPAAMGAEMEDIIVSWGHFYLTYNAKCIEPPAEALPNNEIFRRLAKRMGLTEPQFSWSDSECLEHYINWKAPVCDGIDLDYLRKNGYARLKVGTKDDRAPHKNGNFPTPTGKVMLMVEGAKNFVAGPFRQMYDGFQPGQELDPLPDYVASRESVETNPALAKKYPLNIISPKSHGFLNSCYANVTDKIKNQGEQFVMINAADAAMRNIKEGDKVRVFNDRGAFEGDARITQDVNPGVVVATLGYWRQLNKGTVNCISLAEFGDMGNSASFSDNLVEVELG
;
A
#
# COMPACT_ATOMS: atom_id res chain seq x y z
N MET A 1 12.38 -36.94 -1.97
CA MET A 1 12.33 -37.88 -0.85
C MET A 1 11.64 -37.17 0.30
N ASN A 2 10.38 -37.53 0.60
CA ASN A 2 9.68 -36.99 1.75
C ASN A 2 10.36 -37.55 3.02
N LYS A 3 10.93 -36.66 3.82
CA LYS A 3 11.32 -37.04 5.19
C LYS A 3 10.06 -37.52 5.93
N PRO A 4 10.12 -38.58 6.75
CA PRO A 4 9.00 -39.00 7.56
C PRO A 4 8.54 -37.79 8.39
N VAL A 5 7.24 -37.50 8.35
CA VAL A 5 6.64 -36.49 9.20
C VAL A 5 6.82 -36.97 10.63
N ASP A 6 7.55 -36.21 11.44
CA ASP A 6 7.73 -36.48 12.86
C ASP A 6 6.31 -36.45 13.50
N ALA A 7 5.87 -37.54 14.10
CA ALA A 7 4.51 -37.70 14.59
C ALA A 7 4.10 -36.67 15.69
N ASP A 8 5.08 -35.95 16.23
CA ASP A 8 4.89 -34.92 17.25
C ASP A 8 4.68 -33.50 16.70
N ILE A 9 4.68 -33.33 15.37
CA ILE A 9 4.47 -32.01 14.76
C ILE A 9 2.99 -31.77 14.50
N GLN A 10 2.45 -30.73 15.13
CA GLN A 10 1.10 -30.22 14.86
C GLN A 10 1.14 -29.17 13.75
N THR A 11 0.11 -29.15 12.89
CA THR A 11 -0.03 -28.18 11.82
C THR A 11 -1.25 -27.28 12.02
N PHE A 12 -1.10 -25.99 11.69
CA PHE A 12 -2.17 -25.00 11.79
C PHE A 12 -2.23 -24.16 10.53
N HIS A 13 -3.42 -23.70 10.18
CA HIS A 13 -3.61 -22.74 9.09
C HIS A 13 -3.05 -21.38 9.47
N GLY A 14 -2.32 -20.78 8.56
CA GLY A 14 -1.76 -19.43 8.72
C GLY A 14 -1.98 -18.57 7.48
N ALA A 15 -1.82 -17.29 7.65
CA ALA A 15 -1.85 -16.31 6.59
C ALA A 15 -0.73 -15.28 6.76
N CYS A 16 -0.17 -14.82 5.65
CA CYS A 16 0.84 -13.77 5.67
C CYS A 16 0.20 -12.43 6.03
N PRO A 17 0.56 -11.79 7.17
CA PRO A 17 -0.10 -10.58 7.63
C PRO A 17 0.48 -9.30 7.03
N HIS A 18 1.41 -9.40 6.09
CA HIS A 18 2.15 -8.24 5.59
C HIS A 18 1.43 -7.51 4.46
N ASP A 19 1.76 -6.21 4.28
CA ASP A 19 1.28 -5.30 3.22
C ASP A 19 1.63 -5.82 1.81
N CYS A 20 0.84 -6.79 1.34
CA CYS A 20 1.05 -7.48 0.07
C CYS A 20 -0.30 -8.00 -0.48
N PRO A 21 -0.57 -7.83 -1.79
CA PRO A 21 -1.82 -8.30 -2.40
C PRO A 21 -1.99 -9.82 -2.39
N ASP A 22 -0.89 -10.57 -2.27
CA ASP A 22 -0.93 -12.04 -2.36
C ASP A 22 -1.56 -12.72 -1.15
N THR A 23 -1.54 -12.11 0.04
CA THR A 23 -2.12 -12.68 1.29
C THR A 23 -1.89 -14.18 1.37
N CYS A 24 -0.62 -14.63 1.29
CA CYS A 24 -0.25 -16.04 1.11
C CYS A 24 -0.84 -16.91 2.21
N SER A 25 -1.57 -17.96 1.82
CA SER A 25 -1.98 -19.02 2.73
C SER A 25 -0.78 -19.86 3.15
N MET A 26 -0.60 -20.03 4.45
CA MET A 26 0.54 -20.69 5.07
C MET A 26 0.10 -21.90 5.91
N VAL A 27 1.05 -22.77 6.19
CA VAL A 27 0.92 -23.83 7.18
C VAL A 27 2.01 -23.63 8.24
N PHE A 28 1.58 -23.43 9.47
CA PHE A 28 2.46 -23.36 10.63
C PHE A 28 2.74 -24.77 11.16
N HIS A 29 4.01 -25.10 11.38
CA HIS A 29 4.43 -26.37 11.98
C HIS A 29 4.91 -26.10 13.40
N VAL A 30 4.24 -26.72 14.36
CA VAL A 30 4.48 -26.50 15.80
C VAL A 30 4.92 -27.82 16.43
N LYS A 31 6.00 -27.78 17.19
CA LYS A 31 6.48 -28.86 18.04
C LYS A 31 6.84 -28.30 19.41
N ASP A 32 6.46 -28.97 20.48
CA ASP A 32 6.73 -28.56 21.88
C ASP A 32 6.31 -27.10 22.15
N LYS A 33 5.13 -26.68 21.62
CA LYS A 33 4.58 -25.32 21.70
C LYS A 33 5.44 -24.24 21.02
N LYS A 34 6.37 -24.63 20.15
CA LYS A 34 7.23 -23.71 19.39
C LYS A 34 6.93 -23.83 17.90
N LEU A 35 6.87 -22.69 17.23
CA LEU A 35 6.83 -22.61 15.77
C LEU A 35 8.20 -23.01 15.23
N ILE A 36 8.30 -24.17 14.58
CA ILE A 36 9.56 -24.72 14.11
C ILE A 36 9.82 -24.47 12.62
N SER A 37 8.76 -24.28 11.83
CA SER A 37 8.85 -23.92 10.41
C SER A 37 7.51 -23.39 9.89
N VAL A 38 7.58 -22.70 8.77
CA VAL A 38 6.42 -22.21 8.01
C VAL A 38 6.56 -22.64 6.56
N THR A 39 5.51 -23.24 6.00
CA THR A 39 5.44 -23.59 4.58
C THR A 39 4.21 -22.93 3.93
N GLY A 40 4.19 -22.81 2.61
CA GLY A 40 2.98 -22.40 1.91
C GLY A 40 1.95 -23.53 1.86
N ASN A 41 0.67 -23.17 1.85
CA ASN A 41 -0.42 -24.12 1.70
C ASN A 41 -0.56 -24.54 0.23
N THR A 42 -0.25 -25.79 -0.09
CA THR A 42 -0.30 -26.33 -1.46
C THR A 42 -1.71 -26.47 -2.00
N GLU A 43 -2.71 -26.56 -1.12
CA GLU A 43 -4.12 -26.71 -1.49
C GLU A 43 -4.78 -25.38 -1.88
N HIS A 44 -4.16 -24.23 -1.54
CA HIS A 44 -4.73 -22.93 -1.86
C HIS A 44 -4.59 -22.62 -3.37
N PRO A 45 -5.69 -22.42 -4.12
CA PRO A 45 -5.67 -22.36 -5.58
C PRO A 45 -4.82 -21.22 -6.16
N MET A 46 -4.82 -20.05 -5.50
CA MET A 46 -4.05 -18.87 -5.93
C MET A 46 -2.58 -18.98 -5.54
N THR A 47 -2.27 -19.33 -4.29
CA THR A 47 -0.90 -19.28 -3.77
C THR A 47 -0.11 -20.59 -3.95
N ARG A 48 -0.78 -21.73 -4.10
CA ARG A 48 -0.23 -23.03 -4.56
C ARG A 48 1.05 -23.46 -3.81
N GLY A 49 1.11 -23.17 -2.53
CA GLY A 49 2.28 -23.49 -1.68
C GLY A 49 3.51 -22.58 -1.89
N GLY A 50 3.42 -21.58 -2.76
CA GLY A 50 4.50 -20.62 -2.96
C GLY A 50 4.61 -19.64 -1.78
N LEU A 51 5.84 -19.31 -1.38
CA LEU A 51 6.14 -18.21 -0.47
C LEU A 51 7.28 -17.38 -1.04
N CYS A 52 7.19 -16.06 -0.92
CA CYS A 52 8.23 -15.16 -1.41
C CYS A 52 9.48 -15.19 -0.51
N VAL A 53 10.60 -14.66 -1.00
CA VAL A 53 11.88 -14.62 -0.26
C VAL A 53 11.80 -13.89 1.09
N LYS A 54 10.82 -12.99 1.28
CA LYS A 54 10.61 -12.28 2.53
C LYS A 54 10.14 -13.22 3.66
N LEU A 55 9.38 -14.26 3.31
CA LEU A 55 8.86 -15.26 4.28
C LEU A 55 9.80 -16.45 4.50
N LYS A 56 10.91 -16.54 3.79
CA LYS A 56 11.93 -17.56 4.10
C LYS A 56 12.37 -17.39 5.57
N ASP A 57 12.38 -18.50 6.32
CA ASP A 57 12.73 -18.51 7.74
C ASP A 57 11.85 -17.56 8.59
N TYR A 58 10.54 -17.50 8.29
CA TYR A 58 9.58 -16.61 8.98
C TYR A 58 9.54 -16.87 10.49
N GLU A 59 9.65 -18.13 10.91
CA GLU A 59 9.67 -18.55 12.32
C GLU A 59 10.82 -17.93 13.11
N LYS A 60 11.98 -17.71 12.50
CA LYS A 60 13.16 -17.13 13.18
C LYS A 60 12.90 -15.70 13.67
N ARG A 61 11.99 -14.97 13.04
CA ARG A 61 11.63 -13.61 13.48
C ARG A 61 10.91 -13.63 14.83
N HIS A 62 10.11 -14.66 15.09
CA HIS A 62 9.41 -14.84 16.37
C HIS A 62 10.38 -15.00 17.54
N TYR A 63 11.55 -15.58 17.29
CA TYR A 63 12.60 -15.87 18.27
C TYR A 63 13.85 -14.99 18.10
N HIS A 64 13.70 -13.86 17.39
CA HIS A 64 14.84 -12.95 17.18
C HIS A 64 15.35 -12.39 18.51
N PRO A 65 16.68 -12.35 18.77
CA PRO A 65 17.22 -11.93 20.06
C PRO A 65 16.84 -10.51 20.46
N ASP A 66 16.69 -9.61 19.49
CA ASP A 66 16.32 -8.20 19.74
C ASP A 66 14.79 -7.99 19.83
N ARG A 67 14.00 -9.06 19.84
CA ARG A 67 12.55 -8.94 19.96
C ARG A 67 12.17 -8.35 21.31
N LEU A 68 11.25 -7.38 21.29
CA LEU A 68 10.62 -6.84 22.49
C LEU A 68 9.77 -7.91 23.18
N LEU A 69 10.08 -8.16 24.45
CA LEU A 69 9.43 -9.19 25.27
C LEU A 69 8.62 -8.62 26.43
N TYR A 70 8.91 -7.39 26.84
CA TYR A 70 8.36 -6.74 28.02
C TYR A 70 8.03 -5.28 27.71
N PRO A 71 7.03 -4.67 28.40
CA PRO A 71 6.86 -3.23 28.37
C PRO A 71 8.12 -2.50 28.88
N MET A 72 8.46 -1.42 28.22
CA MET A 72 9.67 -0.66 28.48
C MET A 72 9.34 0.82 28.65
N LYS A 73 10.03 1.49 29.60
CA LYS A 73 9.93 2.91 29.86
C LYS A 73 11.27 3.58 29.60
N ARG A 74 11.25 4.72 28.95
CA ARG A 74 12.44 5.52 28.65
C ARG A 74 13.07 6.06 29.95
N THR A 75 14.39 5.93 30.06
CA THR A 75 15.20 6.44 31.20
C THR A 75 16.21 7.50 30.78
N GLY A 76 16.54 7.59 29.47
CA GLY A 76 17.47 8.56 28.93
C GLY A 76 16.81 9.59 28.01
N PRO A 77 17.62 10.43 27.32
CA PRO A 77 17.12 11.34 26.30
C PRO A 77 16.36 10.61 25.19
N LYS A 78 15.38 11.26 24.55
CA LYS A 78 14.64 10.69 23.39
C LYS A 78 15.64 10.32 22.28
N GLY A 79 15.46 9.13 21.70
CA GLY A 79 16.35 8.58 20.67
C GLY A 79 17.60 7.86 21.20
N SER A 80 17.91 7.94 22.50
CA SER A 80 19.08 7.28 23.10
C SER A 80 18.96 5.76 23.23
N LYS A 81 17.73 5.21 23.06
CA LYS A 81 17.39 3.81 23.27
C LYS A 81 17.67 3.29 24.69
N GLN A 82 17.73 4.18 25.66
CA GLN A 82 17.87 3.82 27.06
C GLN A 82 16.49 3.58 27.66
N PHE A 83 16.20 2.31 27.92
CA PHE A 83 14.93 1.86 28.47
C PHE A 83 15.14 0.94 29.64
N GLU A 84 14.20 0.96 30.58
CA GLU A 84 14.06 -0.04 31.65
C GLU A 84 12.78 -0.83 31.48
N ARG A 85 12.79 -2.09 31.90
CA ARG A 85 11.58 -2.92 31.93
C ARG A 85 10.64 -2.43 33.02
N ILE A 86 9.36 -2.35 32.70
CA ILE A 86 8.26 -2.08 33.62
C ILE A 86 7.19 -3.18 33.52
N SER A 87 6.23 -3.20 34.45
CA SER A 87 5.07 -4.09 34.33
C SER A 87 4.02 -3.55 33.34
N TRP A 88 3.14 -4.42 32.85
CA TRP A 88 1.98 -3.98 32.05
C TRP A 88 1.09 -3.01 32.83
N ASP A 89 0.85 -3.25 34.12
CA ASP A 89 0.01 -2.34 34.92
C ASP A 89 0.66 -0.95 35.00
N GLU A 90 1.97 -0.87 35.29
CA GLU A 90 2.69 0.41 35.29
C GLU A 90 2.63 1.11 33.92
N ALA A 91 2.84 0.35 32.82
CA ALA A 91 2.79 0.91 31.48
C ALA A 91 1.42 1.51 31.15
N LEU A 92 0.36 0.71 31.35
CA LEU A 92 -1.02 1.11 31.03
C LEU A 92 -1.53 2.21 31.94
N ASP A 93 -1.20 2.18 33.24
CA ASP A 93 -1.57 3.24 34.19
C ASP A 93 -0.84 4.54 33.90
N THR A 94 0.44 4.47 33.49
CA THR A 94 1.21 5.63 33.03
C THR A 94 0.56 6.25 31.78
N ILE A 95 0.24 5.45 30.77
CA ILE A 95 -0.40 5.92 29.54
C ILE A 95 -1.76 6.56 29.86
N ALA A 96 -2.62 5.85 30.57
CA ALA A 96 -3.96 6.34 30.89
C ALA A 96 -3.94 7.63 31.74
N SER A 97 -3.05 7.71 32.73
CA SER A 97 -2.89 8.91 33.57
C SER A 97 -2.39 10.11 32.75
N LYS A 98 -1.38 9.89 31.89
CA LYS A 98 -0.87 10.93 30.99
C LYS A 98 -1.94 11.41 30.01
N TRP A 99 -2.70 10.49 29.39
CA TRP A 99 -3.76 10.88 28.47
C TRP A 99 -4.91 11.63 29.18
N LYS A 100 -5.33 11.19 30.36
CA LYS A 100 -6.32 11.93 31.17
C LYS A 100 -5.84 13.33 31.53
N ALA A 101 -4.57 13.52 31.88
CA ALA A 101 -4.00 14.82 32.16
C ALA A 101 -3.95 15.72 30.89
N ILE A 102 -3.49 15.15 29.75
CA ILE A 102 -3.47 15.87 28.46
C ILE A 102 -4.89 16.27 28.03
N ILE A 103 -5.89 15.37 28.18
CA ILE A 103 -7.28 15.67 27.85
C ILE A 103 -7.83 16.78 28.75
N ALA A 104 -7.53 16.78 30.04
CA ALA A 104 -7.97 17.80 30.98
C ALA A 104 -7.35 19.18 30.69
N GLU A 105 -6.11 19.24 30.23
CA GLU A 105 -5.39 20.49 29.99
C GLU A 105 -5.60 21.03 28.56
N HIS A 106 -5.59 20.15 27.55
CA HIS A 106 -5.56 20.53 26.14
C HIS A 106 -6.75 20.05 25.32
N GLY A 107 -7.60 19.20 25.89
CA GLY A 107 -8.67 18.49 25.18
C GLY A 107 -8.21 17.22 24.47
N PRO A 108 -9.16 16.36 24.04
CA PRO A 108 -8.85 15.05 23.46
C PRO A 108 -8.13 15.13 22.11
N HIS A 109 -8.29 16.23 21.38
CA HIS A 109 -7.61 16.45 20.10
C HIS A 109 -6.08 16.56 20.22
N ALA A 110 -5.54 16.74 21.42
CA ALA A 110 -4.09 16.73 21.67
C ALA A 110 -3.49 15.32 21.61
N ILE A 111 -4.32 14.29 21.52
CA ILE A 111 -3.88 12.89 21.32
C ILE A 111 -4.09 12.52 19.87
N MET A 112 -3.06 11.96 19.23
CA MET A 112 -3.13 11.49 17.84
C MET A 112 -2.69 10.03 17.76
N PRO A 113 -3.53 9.12 17.20
CA PRO A 113 -3.08 7.80 16.77
C PRO A 113 -2.29 7.89 15.45
N ALA A 114 -1.32 7.01 15.25
CA ALA A 114 -0.64 6.82 13.98
C ALA A 114 -0.45 5.33 13.73
N SER A 115 -1.15 4.80 12.73
CA SER A 115 -1.01 3.39 12.32
C SER A 115 -1.06 3.27 10.81
N TYR A 116 -0.50 2.16 10.30
CA TYR A 116 -0.59 1.83 8.88
C TYR A 116 -0.52 0.31 8.66
N LEU A 117 -0.30 -0.13 7.40
CA LEU A 117 -0.36 -1.53 6.95
C LEU A 117 0.88 -2.37 7.34
N GLY A 118 1.43 -2.22 8.55
CA GLY A 118 2.44 -3.14 9.09
C GLY A 118 1.88 -4.53 9.35
N ASN A 119 0.57 -4.61 9.61
CA ASN A 119 -0.24 -5.82 9.70
C ASN A 119 -1.58 -5.56 8.98
N GLN A 120 -2.01 -6.49 8.15
CA GLN A 120 -3.26 -6.44 7.38
C GLN A 120 -4.41 -7.24 8.00
N GLY A 121 -4.28 -7.71 9.23
CA GLY A 121 -5.36 -8.37 9.95
C GLY A 121 -6.57 -7.46 10.16
N LEU A 122 -7.78 -8.02 10.18
CA LEU A 122 -8.99 -7.28 10.50
C LEU A 122 -8.99 -6.83 11.97
N VAL A 123 -8.53 -7.69 12.88
CA VAL A 123 -8.55 -7.43 14.33
C VAL A 123 -7.30 -6.65 14.76
N HIS A 124 -6.12 -7.09 14.31
CA HIS A 124 -4.84 -6.56 14.78
C HIS A 124 -4.18 -5.56 13.81
N GLY A 125 -4.83 -5.27 12.69
CA GLY A 125 -4.32 -4.41 11.64
C GLY A 125 -4.41 -2.90 11.93
N LEU A 126 -4.35 -2.13 10.86
CA LEU A 126 -4.28 -0.66 10.95
C LEU A 126 -5.49 -0.02 11.62
N ASN A 127 -6.68 -0.61 11.44
CA ASN A 127 -7.95 -0.08 11.96
C ASN A 127 -8.34 -0.63 13.34
N GLY A 128 -7.59 -1.58 13.88
CA GLY A 128 -7.96 -2.30 15.11
C GLY A 128 -8.20 -1.44 16.35
N ALA A 129 -7.72 -0.18 16.36
CA ALA A 129 -7.94 0.75 17.47
C ALA A 129 -8.75 1.99 17.08
N ASP A 130 -9.29 2.08 15.86
CA ASP A 130 -9.98 3.29 15.41
C ASP A 130 -11.18 3.62 16.30
N ALA A 131 -12.03 2.64 16.59
CA ALA A 131 -13.17 2.83 17.49
C ALA A 131 -12.78 3.38 18.86
N PHE A 132 -11.65 2.93 19.43
CA PHE A 132 -11.12 3.40 20.70
C PHE A 132 -10.75 4.89 20.64
N PHE A 133 -9.97 5.31 19.65
CA PHE A 133 -9.56 6.71 19.50
C PHE A 133 -10.72 7.61 19.09
N ASN A 134 -11.62 7.13 18.24
CA ASN A 134 -12.84 7.84 17.85
C ASN A 134 -13.72 8.13 19.08
N ARG A 135 -13.90 7.12 19.95
CA ARG A 135 -14.66 7.28 21.20
C ARG A 135 -14.01 8.26 22.18
N MET A 136 -12.69 8.31 22.20
CA MET A 136 -11.94 9.29 23.00
C MET A 136 -12.04 10.72 22.46
N GLY A 137 -12.44 10.91 21.21
CA GLY A 137 -12.40 12.19 20.52
C GLY A 137 -10.98 12.64 20.16
N ALA A 138 -10.06 11.69 20.00
CA ALA A 138 -8.70 11.97 19.57
C ALA A 138 -8.66 12.51 18.13
N THR A 139 -7.60 13.24 17.75
CA THR A 139 -7.38 13.64 16.36
C THR A 139 -7.43 12.43 15.43
N VAL A 140 -8.23 12.51 14.37
CA VAL A 140 -8.34 11.43 13.38
C VAL A 140 -7.10 11.40 12.51
N CYS A 141 -6.49 10.22 12.36
CA CYS A 141 -5.37 10.00 11.45
C CYS A 141 -5.89 9.60 10.07
N GLU A 142 -5.81 10.48 9.10
CA GLU A 142 -6.10 10.16 7.71
C GLU A 142 -4.93 9.38 7.09
N ARG A 143 -5.17 8.12 6.70
CA ARG A 143 -4.14 7.17 6.25
C ARG A 143 -4.10 7.09 4.73
N THR A 144 -3.14 7.76 4.09
CA THR A 144 -3.12 7.93 2.63
C THR A 144 -1.78 7.58 1.97
N PHE A 145 -0.91 6.82 2.62
CA PHE A 145 0.35 6.39 2.00
C PHE A 145 0.15 5.46 0.80
N CYS A 146 -1.00 4.78 0.68
CA CYS A 146 -1.20 3.75 -0.32
C CYS A 146 -2.69 3.54 -0.60
N GLY A 147 -3.04 3.53 -1.88
CA GLY A 147 -4.36 3.11 -2.36
C GLY A 147 -5.44 4.18 -2.40
N GLU A 148 -5.28 5.31 -1.74
CA GLU A 148 -6.39 6.26 -1.59
C GLU A 148 -6.70 7.03 -2.89
N GLY A 149 -5.68 7.52 -3.57
CA GLY A 149 -5.84 8.10 -4.90
C GLY A 149 -6.34 7.07 -5.92
N SER A 150 -5.78 5.86 -5.82
CA SER A 150 -6.18 4.72 -6.65
C SER A 150 -7.63 4.31 -6.43
N CYS A 151 -8.07 4.21 -5.17
CA CYS A 151 -9.46 3.90 -4.82
C CYS A 151 -10.41 5.00 -5.29
N THR A 152 -10.08 6.27 -5.03
CA THR A 152 -10.90 7.41 -5.45
C THR A 152 -11.10 7.42 -6.97
N ALA A 153 -10.02 7.32 -7.73
CA ALA A 153 -10.07 7.27 -9.18
C ALA A 153 -10.86 6.06 -9.73
N TRP A 154 -10.66 4.89 -9.12
CA TRP A 154 -11.38 3.65 -9.47
C TRP A 154 -12.88 3.78 -9.24
N LEU A 155 -13.28 4.19 -8.03
CA LEU A 155 -14.67 4.35 -7.65
C LEU A 155 -15.40 5.38 -8.50
N LEU A 156 -14.74 6.49 -8.84
CA LEU A 156 -15.28 7.50 -9.74
C LEU A 156 -15.51 6.97 -11.17
N THR A 157 -14.68 6.03 -11.63
CA THR A 157 -14.71 5.56 -13.03
C THR A 157 -15.58 4.32 -13.20
N VAL A 158 -15.42 3.30 -12.35
CA VAL A 158 -16.07 1.98 -12.51
C VAL A 158 -16.89 1.55 -11.28
N GLY A 159 -16.83 2.32 -10.19
CA GLY A 159 -17.52 2.01 -8.94
C GLY A 159 -16.82 0.91 -8.12
N PRO A 160 -17.42 0.49 -6.98
CA PRO A 160 -16.86 -0.51 -6.08
C PRO A 160 -16.98 -1.93 -6.65
N THR A 161 -16.23 -2.22 -7.69
CA THR A 161 -16.11 -3.55 -8.32
C THR A 161 -14.73 -4.14 -8.13
N GLY A 162 -14.65 -5.46 -7.95
CA GLY A 162 -13.38 -6.19 -7.90
C GLY A 162 -12.67 -6.31 -9.25
N GLY A 163 -13.35 -5.95 -10.34
CA GLY A 163 -12.79 -6.03 -11.69
C GLY A 163 -12.57 -7.47 -12.17
N VAL A 164 -11.50 -7.64 -12.95
CA VAL A 164 -11.10 -8.95 -13.49
C VAL A 164 -10.64 -9.87 -12.37
N ASP A 165 -10.99 -11.14 -12.45
CA ASP A 165 -10.45 -12.16 -11.56
C ASP A 165 -8.94 -12.33 -11.81
N PRO A 166 -8.08 -12.21 -10.78
CA PRO A 166 -6.64 -12.40 -10.95
C PRO A 166 -6.29 -13.79 -11.52
N GLU A 167 -7.08 -14.83 -11.22
CA GLU A 167 -6.85 -16.17 -11.75
C GLU A 167 -7.29 -16.30 -13.22
N SER A 168 -8.23 -15.46 -13.71
CA SER A 168 -8.69 -15.51 -15.11
C SER A 168 -7.70 -14.89 -16.10
N PHE A 169 -6.61 -14.26 -15.66
CA PHE A 169 -5.51 -13.85 -16.54
C PHE A 169 -4.91 -15.02 -17.33
N ILE A 170 -5.12 -16.27 -16.89
CA ILE A 170 -4.74 -17.48 -17.64
C ILE A 170 -5.43 -17.57 -19.03
N HIS A 171 -6.55 -16.89 -19.22
CA HIS A 171 -7.32 -16.83 -20.47
C HIS A 171 -6.99 -15.60 -21.32
N SER A 172 -6.24 -14.63 -20.78
CA SER A 172 -5.84 -13.41 -21.50
C SER A 172 -4.86 -13.74 -22.62
N LYS A 173 -4.95 -13.01 -23.73
CA LYS A 173 -4.01 -13.10 -24.85
C LYS A 173 -3.06 -11.91 -24.91
N TYR A 174 -3.48 -10.79 -24.35
CA TYR A 174 -2.66 -9.58 -24.20
C TYR A 174 -2.75 -9.11 -22.77
N ILE A 175 -1.63 -9.08 -22.07
CA ILE A 175 -1.56 -8.74 -20.65
C ILE A 175 -0.67 -7.52 -20.48
N VAL A 176 -1.23 -6.47 -19.92
CA VAL A 176 -0.49 -5.26 -19.56
C VAL A 176 -0.30 -5.24 -18.05
N ILE A 177 0.94 -5.21 -17.60
CA ILE A 177 1.29 -4.98 -16.19
C ILE A 177 1.76 -3.54 -16.08
N TRP A 178 0.92 -2.67 -15.51
CA TRP A 178 1.14 -1.24 -15.46
C TRP A 178 1.53 -0.79 -14.06
N ALA A 179 2.74 -0.25 -13.89
CA ALA A 179 3.28 0.23 -12.62
C ALA A 179 3.21 -0.80 -11.47
N CYS A 180 3.47 -2.07 -11.78
CA CYS A 180 3.44 -3.17 -10.81
C CYS A 180 4.63 -4.11 -11.03
N ASN A 181 5.55 -4.16 -10.07
CA ASN A 181 6.67 -5.14 -10.08
C ASN A 181 6.20 -6.48 -9.51
N SER A 182 5.33 -7.21 -10.26
CA SER A 182 4.64 -8.41 -9.79
C SER A 182 5.58 -9.50 -9.28
N VAL A 183 6.74 -9.72 -9.91
CA VAL A 183 7.76 -10.69 -9.44
C VAL A 183 8.21 -10.42 -8.00
N SER A 184 8.22 -9.15 -7.58
CA SER A 184 8.65 -8.75 -6.24
C SER A 184 7.50 -8.49 -5.26
N THR A 185 6.32 -8.12 -5.75
CA THR A 185 5.23 -7.56 -4.92
C THR A 185 3.85 -8.17 -5.15
N ASN A 186 3.70 -9.09 -6.13
CA ASN A 186 2.47 -9.82 -6.43
C ASN A 186 2.80 -11.17 -7.11
N LEU A 187 3.65 -11.95 -6.44
CA LEU A 187 4.30 -13.13 -7.02
C LEU A 187 3.31 -14.18 -7.54
N HIS A 188 2.21 -14.41 -6.83
CA HIS A 188 1.25 -15.45 -7.22
C HIS A 188 0.45 -15.06 -8.45
N HIS A 189 0.09 -13.78 -8.60
CA HIS A 189 -0.46 -13.28 -9.85
C HIS A 189 0.55 -13.39 -11.00
N TRP A 190 1.84 -13.09 -10.74
CA TRP A 190 2.89 -13.27 -11.74
C TRP A 190 2.98 -14.72 -12.23
N HIS A 191 2.83 -15.72 -11.36
CA HIS A 191 2.84 -17.13 -11.78
C HIS A 191 1.73 -17.41 -12.80
N ILE A 192 0.53 -16.87 -12.60
CA ILE A 192 -0.59 -17.03 -13.53
C ILE A 192 -0.31 -16.32 -14.86
N VAL A 193 0.21 -15.09 -14.81
CA VAL A 193 0.62 -14.33 -16.00
C VAL A 193 1.68 -15.08 -16.79
N HIS A 194 2.70 -15.63 -16.12
CA HIS A 194 3.75 -16.41 -16.76
C HIS A 194 3.25 -17.73 -17.38
N GLU A 195 2.25 -18.37 -16.76
CA GLU A 195 1.56 -19.51 -17.36
C GLU A 195 0.79 -19.11 -18.62
N ALA A 196 0.12 -17.95 -18.62
CA ALA A 196 -0.55 -17.40 -19.80
C ALA A 196 0.46 -17.07 -20.92
N GLN A 197 1.60 -16.45 -20.56
CA GLN A 197 2.71 -16.14 -21.48
C GLN A 197 3.24 -17.42 -22.15
N LYS A 198 3.45 -18.50 -21.39
CA LYS A 198 3.84 -19.82 -21.95
C LYS A 198 2.81 -20.42 -22.90
N LYS A 199 1.54 -20.02 -22.78
CA LYS A 199 0.46 -20.41 -23.70
C LYS A 199 0.31 -19.46 -24.89
N GLY A 200 1.20 -18.48 -25.05
CA GLY A 200 1.25 -17.55 -26.17
C GLY A 200 0.60 -16.20 -25.92
N ALA A 201 0.22 -15.85 -24.68
CA ALA A 201 -0.18 -14.50 -24.34
C ALA A 201 1.05 -13.57 -24.42
N LYS A 202 0.85 -12.37 -24.98
CA LYS A 202 1.88 -11.32 -24.95
C LYS A 202 1.80 -10.53 -23.66
N VAL A 203 2.93 -10.39 -22.95
CA VAL A 203 3.05 -9.64 -21.72
C VAL A 203 3.82 -8.35 -21.96
N VAL A 204 3.17 -7.21 -21.71
CA VAL A 204 3.76 -5.88 -21.78
C VAL A 204 3.85 -5.31 -20.38
N VAL A 205 5.02 -4.80 -19.99
CA VAL A 205 5.21 -4.13 -18.69
C VAL A 205 5.49 -2.66 -18.91
N ILE A 206 4.72 -1.81 -18.22
CA ILE A 206 4.93 -0.36 -18.18
C ILE A 206 5.47 -0.02 -16.80
N ASP A 207 6.74 0.37 -16.75
CA ASP A 207 7.46 0.73 -15.53
C ASP A 207 8.61 1.68 -15.89
N SER A 208 8.86 2.72 -15.12
CA SER A 208 9.88 3.73 -15.40
C SER A 208 11.33 3.23 -15.26
N TYR A 209 11.52 1.97 -14.83
CA TYR A 209 12.81 1.29 -14.81
C TYR A 209 12.65 -0.18 -15.16
N ALA A 210 13.72 -0.86 -15.59
CA ALA A 210 13.68 -2.28 -15.88
C ALA A 210 13.63 -3.10 -14.59
N SER A 211 12.43 -3.14 -13.98
CA SER A 211 12.13 -3.95 -12.79
C SER A 211 12.30 -5.45 -13.09
N LYS A 212 12.30 -6.29 -12.03
CA LYS A 212 12.35 -7.76 -12.23
C LYS A 212 11.22 -8.25 -13.14
N THR A 213 10.04 -7.67 -13.02
CA THR A 213 8.90 -8.02 -13.89
C THR A 213 9.11 -7.54 -15.32
N ALA A 214 9.65 -6.36 -15.50
CA ALA A 214 9.95 -5.82 -16.83
C ALA A 214 10.98 -6.67 -17.59
N LYS A 215 11.95 -7.27 -16.87
CA LYS A 215 12.96 -8.17 -17.46
C LYS A 215 12.41 -9.52 -17.92
N GLU A 216 11.27 -9.93 -17.41
CA GLU A 216 10.59 -11.18 -17.76
C GLU A 216 9.45 -10.98 -18.80
N ALA A 217 9.17 -9.72 -19.18
CA ALA A 217 8.13 -9.38 -20.14
C ALA A 217 8.59 -9.53 -21.59
N ASP A 218 7.62 -9.72 -22.50
CA ASP A 218 7.88 -9.71 -23.95
C ASP A 218 8.20 -8.32 -24.48
N TRP A 219 7.71 -7.27 -23.77
CA TRP A 219 7.97 -5.88 -24.10
C TRP A 219 7.93 -4.99 -22.84
N HIS A 220 9.01 -4.27 -22.61
CA HIS A 220 9.09 -3.23 -21.59
C HIS A 220 8.94 -1.85 -22.21
N ILE A 221 8.00 -1.06 -21.71
CA ILE A 221 7.77 0.35 -22.08
C ILE A 221 8.13 1.17 -20.83
N ALA A 222 9.15 2.03 -20.94
CA ALA A 222 9.70 2.79 -19.82
C ALA A 222 9.38 4.31 -19.95
N PRO A 223 8.18 4.77 -19.54
CA PRO A 223 7.88 6.19 -19.55
C PRO A 223 8.68 6.94 -18.48
N LYS A 224 8.88 8.24 -18.66
CA LYS A 224 9.37 9.10 -17.59
C LYS A 224 8.42 9.01 -16.38
N PRO A 225 8.92 9.04 -15.14
CA PRO A 225 8.07 8.99 -13.95
C PRO A 225 6.94 10.03 -13.98
N GLY A 226 5.72 9.61 -13.62
CA GLY A 226 4.55 10.49 -13.54
C GLY A 226 3.89 10.86 -14.89
N THR A 227 4.28 10.23 -16.00
CA THR A 227 3.74 10.55 -17.34
C THR A 227 2.77 9.50 -17.88
N ASP A 228 2.35 8.56 -17.05
CA ASP A 228 1.44 7.46 -17.41
C ASP A 228 0.10 7.94 -17.98
N GLY A 229 -0.42 9.05 -17.46
CA GLY A 229 -1.65 9.67 -17.96
C GLY A 229 -1.53 10.08 -19.43
N ALA A 230 -0.37 10.64 -19.83
CA ALA A 230 -0.13 11.01 -21.21
C ALA A 230 -0.07 9.79 -22.15
N LEU A 231 0.57 8.69 -21.69
CA LEU A 231 0.59 7.43 -22.43
C LEU A 231 -0.82 6.87 -22.62
N ALA A 232 -1.63 6.81 -21.56
CA ALA A 232 -3.00 6.30 -21.62
C ALA A 232 -3.90 7.14 -22.53
N MET A 233 -3.80 8.46 -22.45
CA MET A 233 -4.56 9.38 -23.33
C MET A 233 -4.16 9.24 -24.79
N ALA A 234 -2.87 9.05 -25.10
CA ALA A 234 -2.44 8.81 -26.47
C ALA A 234 -2.87 7.44 -27.01
N MET A 235 -2.95 6.41 -26.16
CA MET A 235 -3.57 5.13 -26.54
C MET A 235 -5.05 5.33 -26.91
N MET A 236 -5.79 6.12 -26.13
CA MET A 236 -7.20 6.43 -26.45
C MET A 236 -7.32 7.15 -27.79
N ASN A 237 -6.41 8.14 -28.05
CA ASN A 237 -6.38 8.81 -29.35
C ASN A 237 -6.25 7.80 -30.49
N VAL A 238 -5.28 6.89 -30.44
CA VAL A 238 -5.08 5.87 -31.48
C VAL A 238 -6.31 4.96 -31.63
N ILE A 239 -6.86 4.46 -30.53
CA ILE A 239 -8.02 3.58 -30.52
C ILE A 239 -9.23 4.24 -31.17
N ILE A 240 -9.44 5.55 -30.89
CA ILE A 240 -10.59 6.31 -31.41
C ILE A 240 -10.38 6.70 -32.86
N GLU A 241 -9.24 7.31 -33.20
CA GLU A 241 -8.98 7.83 -34.55
C GLU A 241 -8.83 6.70 -35.62
N GLU A 242 -8.39 5.51 -35.19
CA GLU A 242 -8.26 4.35 -36.08
C GLU A 242 -9.50 3.44 -36.11
N GLY A 243 -10.59 3.83 -35.42
CA GLY A 243 -11.85 3.08 -35.43
C GLY A 243 -11.76 1.73 -34.74
N LEU A 244 -10.89 1.57 -33.76
CA LEU A 244 -10.70 0.34 -32.98
C LEU A 244 -11.64 0.23 -31.76
N VAL A 245 -12.57 1.18 -31.62
CA VAL A 245 -13.55 1.25 -30.54
C VAL A 245 -14.61 0.15 -30.71
N ASP A 246 -14.94 -0.58 -29.64
CA ASP A 246 -16.18 -1.38 -29.55
C ASP A 246 -17.37 -0.43 -29.37
N GLN A 247 -17.92 0.05 -30.50
CA GLN A 247 -18.95 1.08 -30.48
C GLN A 247 -20.21 0.62 -29.75
N ASP A 248 -20.59 -0.66 -29.86
CA ASP A 248 -21.74 -1.20 -29.14
C ASP A 248 -21.53 -1.17 -27.62
N TYR A 249 -20.31 -1.50 -27.13
CA TYR A 249 -20.03 -1.44 -25.72
C TYR A 249 -20.05 0.00 -25.20
N VAL A 250 -19.43 0.91 -25.95
CA VAL A 250 -19.34 2.33 -25.58
C VAL A 250 -20.73 2.97 -25.52
N ASP A 251 -21.58 2.76 -26.53
CA ASP A 251 -22.92 3.36 -26.61
C ASP A 251 -23.83 2.86 -25.48
N ASN A 252 -23.75 1.57 -25.17
CA ASN A 252 -24.64 0.97 -24.18
C ASN A 252 -24.15 1.11 -22.74
N TYR A 253 -22.82 1.08 -22.48
CA TYR A 253 -22.28 0.86 -21.15
C TYR A 253 -21.29 1.95 -20.67
N THR A 254 -21.22 3.11 -21.36
CA THR A 254 -20.41 4.24 -20.90
C THR A 254 -21.18 5.54 -20.84
N VAL A 255 -20.64 6.53 -20.11
CA VAL A 255 -21.12 7.92 -20.05
C VAL A 255 -19.96 8.86 -20.36
N GLY A 256 -20.18 9.86 -21.25
CA GLY A 256 -19.18 10.88 -21.54
C GLY A 256 -18.19 10.50 -22.67
N TYR A 257 -18.55 9.54 -23.54
CA TYR A 257 -17.68 9.13 -24.65
C TYR A 257 -17.38 10.27 -25.64
N LYS A 258 -18.39 11.07 -26.01
CA LYS A 258 -18.21 12.17 -26.97
C LYS A 258 -17.22 13.21 -26.45
N GLU A 259 -17.33 13.55 -25.20
CA GLU A 259 -16.47 14.51 -24.49
C GLU A 259 -15.04 13.96 -24.35
N LEU A 260 -14.89 12.67 -23.99
CA LEU A 260 -13.59 12.01 -23.93
C LEU A 260 -12.94 11.94 -25.32
N ALA A 261 -13.69 11.58 -26.37
CA ALA A 261 -13.19 11.52 -27.74
C ALA A 261 -12.72 12.89 -28.24
N ALA A 262 -13.48 13.96 -27.92
CA ALA A 262 -13.09 15.31 -28.26
C ALA A 262 -11.76 15.73 -27.57
N ARG A 263 -11.58 15.35 -26.29
CA ARG A 263 -10.33 15.55 -25.55
C ARG A 263 -9.19 14.74 -26.16
N ALA A 264 -9.40 13.47 -26.37
CA ALA A 264 -8.39 12.54 -26.88
C ALA A 264 -7.85 12.95 -28.25
N LYS A 265 -8.65 13.62 -29.08
CA LYS A 265 -8.24 14.10 -30.42
C LYS A 265 -6.95 14.92 -30.41
N THR A 266 -6.69 15.68 -29.37
CA THR A 266 -5.48 16.51 -29.24
C THR A 266 -4.35 15.81 -28.46
N ARG A 267 -4.58 14.64 -27.92
CA ARG A 267 -3.63 13.84 -27.13
C ARG A 267 -2.96 12.81 -28.03
N THR A 268 -2.32 13.28 -29.11
CA THR A 268 -1.71 12.41 -30.14
C THR A 268 -0.47 11.67 -29.61
N PRO A 269 -0.05 10.56 -30.24
CA PRO A 269 1.20 9.91 -29.90
C PRO A 269 2.42 10.82 -29.94
N GLU A 270 2.49 11.80 -30.86
CA GLU A 270 3.57 12.81 -30.94
C GLU A 270 3.54 13.78 -29.76
N TRP A 271 2.36 14.13 -29.27
CA TRP A 271 2.22 14.91 -28.04
C TRP A 271 2.74 14.10 -26.84
N ALA A 272 2.36 12.83 -26.73
CA ALA A 272 2.77 11.97 -25.62
C ALA A 272 4.27 11.62 -25.69
N GLU A 273 4.88 11.45 -26.87
CA GLU A 273 6.31 11.22 -27.04
C GLU A 273 7.15 12.32 -26.37
N LYS A 274 6.77 13.58 -26.54
CA LYS A 274 7.47 14.71 -25.91
C LYS A 274 7.43 14.66 -24.39
N ILE A 275 6.33 14.17 -23.82
CA ILE A 275 6.10 14.09 -22.38
C ILE A 275 6.75 12.82 -21.81
N THR A 276 6.42 11.67 -22.38
CA THR A 276 6.77 10.35 -21.83
C THR A 276 8.18 9.91 -22.19
N GLY A 277 8.71 10.42 -23.31
CA GLY A 277 9.95 9.92 -23.93
C GLY A 277 9.76 8.61 -24.71
N ILE A 278 8.52 8.09 -24.82
CA ILE A 278 8.23 6.88 -25.60
C ILE A 278 7.98 7.28 -27.06
N PRO A 279 8.66 6.64 -28.05
CA PRO A 279 8.44 6.97 -29.46
C PRO A 279 6.97 6.84 -29.87
N ALA A 280 6.46 7.80 -30.63
CA ALA A 280 5.07 7.81 -31.11
C ALA A 280 4.69 6.53 -31.88
N ALA A 281 5.65 5.94 -32.60
CA ALA A 281 5.46 4.67 -33.29
C ALA A 281 5.18 3.51 -32.33
N ASP A 282 5.87 3.49 -31.17
CA ASP A 282 5.69 2.45 -30.14
C ASP A 282 4.35 2.65 -29.43
N ILE A 283 3.93 3.89 -29.17
CA ILE A 283 2.61 4.19 -28.62
C ILE A 283 1.49 3.68 -29.54
N ARG A 284 1.60 3.93 -30.86
CA ARG A 284 0.65 3.41 -31.84
C ARG A 284 0.62 1.89 -31.89
N LYS A 285 1.80 1.26 -31.92
CA LYS A 285 1.93 -0.19 -31.90
C LYS A 285 1.27 -0.77 -30.65
N PHE A 286 1.55 -0.22 -29.50
CA PHE A 286 1.00 -0.68 -28.21
C PHE A 286 -0.53 -0.57 -28.19
N ALA A 287 -1.08 0.58 -28.57
CA ALA A 287 -2.51 0.82 -28.59
C ALA A 287 -3.25 -0.14 -29.56
N ARG A 288 -2.70 -0.35 -30.78
CA ARG A 288 -3.26 -1.28 -31.76
C ARG A 288 -3.25 -2.71 -31.26
N GLU A 289 -2.11 -3.19 -30.75
CA GLU A 289 -1.99 -4.56 -30.23
C GLU A 289 -2.97 -4.79 -29.08
N TYR A 290 -3.05 -3.86 -28.14
CA TYR A 290 -3.99 -3.92 -27.02
C TYR A 290 -5.44 -4.00 -27.49
N ALA A 291 -5.83 -3.19 -28.47
CA ALA A 291 -7.19 -3.11 -28.97
C ALA A 291 -7.60 -4.32 -29.84
N THR A 292 -6.65 -4.97 -30.50
CA THR A 292 -6.95 -6.00 -31.51
C THR A 292 -6.64 -7.43 -31.06
N THR A 293 -6.20 -7.64 -29.79
CA THR A 293 -5.81 -8.96 -29.25
C THR A 293 -6.66 -9.36 -28.03
N PRO A 294 -7.99 -9.56 -28.20
CA PRO A 294 -8.83 -9.97 -27.08
C PRO A 294 -8.63 -11.45 -26.70
N PRO A 295 -8.83 -11.85 -25.43
CA PRO A 295 -9.06 -11.01 -24.27
C PRO A 295 -7.82 -10.21 -23.87
N ALA A 296 -7.97 -8.89 -23.64
CA ALA A 296 -6.91 -8.01 -23.17
C ALA A 296 -7.17 -7.61 -21.71
N ALA A 297 -6.18 -7.80 -20.85
CA ALA A 297 -6.26 -7.48 -19.44
C ALA A 297 -5.15 -6.53 -18.99
N ILE A 298 -5.48 -5.65 -18.04
CA ILE A 298 -4.53 -4.77 -17.37
C ILE A 298 -4.45 -5.12 -15.90
N ARG A 299 -3.26 -5.45 -15.39
CA ARG A 299 -2.96 -5.43 -13.96
C ARG A 299 -2.42 -4.05 -13.62
N MET A 300 -3.24 -3.22 -12.99
CA MET A 300 -2.88 -1.86 -12.62
C MET A 300 -2.30 -1.81 -11.21
N GLY A 301 -1.09 -1.31 -11.08
CA GLY A 301 -0.40 -1.14 -9.80
C GLY A 301 -0.77 0.17 -9.11
N ILE A 302 -0.76 0.16 -7.79
CA ILE A 302 -1.00 1.34 -6.94
C ILE A 302 0.13 2.38 -7.11
N ALA A 303 1.29 1.98 -7.62
CA ALA A 303 2.43 2.89 -7.82
C ALA A 303 2.10 4.08 -8.76
N LEU A 304 1.08 3.98 -9.60
CA LEU A 304 0.61 5.11 -10.41
C LEU A 304 0.25 6.35 -9.57
N GLU A 305 -0.37 6.17 -8.41
CA GLU A 305 -0.77 7.29 -7.53
C GLU A 305 0.42 8.00 -6.84
N ARG A 306 1.66 7.50 -7.04
CA ARG A 306 2.86 8.04 -6.36
C ARG A 306 3.35 9.37 -6.94
N ASN A 307 2.69 9.89 -7.95
CA ASN A 307 2.92 11.21 -8.56
C ASN A 307 1.68 12.08 -8.40
N TYR A 308 1.82 13.38 -8.47
CA TYR A 308 0.72 14.33 -8.28
C TYR A 308 -0.48 14.02 -9.19
N GLY A 309 -0.28 13.84 -10.49
CA GLY A 309 -1.32 13.49 -11.47
C GLY A 309 -1.68 12.00 -11.53
N GLY A 310 -1.26 11.21 -10.53
CA GLY A 310 -1.35 9.76 -10.59
C GLY A 310 -2.78 9.23 -10.57
N SER A 311 -3.70 9.89 -9.87
CA SER A 311 -5.10 9.44 -9.84
C SER A 311 -5.82 9.74 -11.15
N GLN A 312 -5.51 10.85 -11.84
CA GLN A 312 -5.99 11.09 -13.21
C GLN A 312 -5.43 10.04 -14.19
N ALA A 313 -4.17 9.62 -14.02
CA ALA A 313 -3.60 8.54 -14.83
C ALA A 313 -4.37 7.21 -14.59
N ILE A 314 -4.72 6.91 -13.34
CA ILE A 314 -5.54 5.72 -12.99
C ILE A 314 -6.92 5.80 -13.64
N ARG A 315 -7.58 6.96 -13.64
CA ARG A 315 -8.85 7.15 -14.36
C ARG A 315 -8.67 6.87 -15.85
N ALA A 316 -7.62 7.43 -16.47
CA ALA A 316 -7.34 7.21 -17.88
C ALA A 316 -7.12 5.73 -18.20
N VAL A 317 -6.29 5.02 -17.43
CA VAL A 317 -6.06 3.59 -17.62
C VAL A 317 -7.35 2.78 -17.42
N SER A 318 -8.18 3.15 -16.43
CA SER A 318 -9.46 2.47 -16.14
C SER A 318 -10.52 2.65 -17.26
N CYS A 319 -10.40 3.68 -18.08
CA CYS A 319 -11.27 3.90 -19.24
C CYS A 319 -10.92 3.01 -20.44
N LEU A 320 -9.65 2.60 -20.60
CA LEU A 320 -9.17 1.86 -21.79
C LEU A 320 -9.98 0.58 -22.11
N PRO A 321 -10.29 -0.28 -21.13
CA PRO A 321 -11.03 -1.52 -21.42
C PRO A 321 -12.46 -1.30 -21.93
N ALA A 322 -13.09 -0.19 -21.53
CA ALA A 322 -14.42 0.14 -22.00
C ALA A 322 -14.42 0.54 -23.49
N LEU A 323 -13.37 1.22 -23.94
CA LEU A 323 -13.26 1.63 -25.34
C LEU A 323 -13.19 0.44 -26.30
N ILE A 324 -12.54 -0.65 -25.89
CA ILE A 324 -12.34 -1.86 -26.73
C ILE A 324 -13.24 -3.02 -26.35
N GLY A 325 -14.24 -2.83 -25.49
CA GLY A 325 -15.15 -3.88 -25.02
C GLY A 325 -14.45 -5.02 -24.28
N ALA A 326 -13.26 -4.79 -23.67
CA ALA A 326 -12.49 -5.86 -23.02
C ALA A 326 -13.27 -6.54 -21.88
N TRP A 327 -14.13 -5.79 -21.19
CA TRP A 327 -14.99 -6.31 -20.12
C TRP A 327 -15.98 -7.40 -20.53
N ARG A 328 -16.20 -7.61 -21.85
CA ARG A 328 -17.05 -8.70 -22.38
C ARG A 328 -16.48 -10.09 -22.14
N HIS A 329 -15.17 -10.16 -21.92
CA HIS A 329 -14.41 -11.42 -21.95
C HIS A 329 -13.95 -11.84 -20.55
N VAL A 330 -14.01 -13.15 -20.28
CA VAL A 330 -13.25 -13.74 -19.17
C VAL A 330 -11.76 -13.48 -19.42
N GLY A 331 -11.05 -12.98 -18.43
CA GLY A 331 -9.66 -12.56 -18.59
C GLY A 331 -9.47 -11.25 -19.36
N GLY A 332 -10.52 -10.43 -19.50
CA GLY A 332 -10.46 -9.09 -20.08
C GLY A 332 -10.91 -7.99 -19.11
N GLY A 333 -10.34 -6.78 -19.23
CA GLY A 333 -10.66 -5.67 -18.35
C GLY A 333 -9.47 -5.20 -17.50
N VAL A 334 -9.73 -4.65 -16.30
CA VAL A 334 -8.70 -4.19 -15.35
C VAL A 334 -8.82 -4.92 -14.02
N LEU A 335 -7.70 -5.30 -13.46
CA LEU A 335 -7.51 -5.70 -12.06
C LEU A 335 -6.72 -4.61 -11.34
N GLN A 336 -7.33 -3.94 -10.36
CA GLN A 336 -6.64 -3.02 -9.44
C GLN A 336 -6.54 -3.65 -8.05
N MET A 337 -7.60 -3.52 -7.27
CA MET A 337 -7.75 -4.12 -5.94
C MET A 337 -9.14 -4.75 -5.81
N PRO A 338 -9.25 -6.07 -5.74
CA PRO A 338 -10.56 -6.75 -5.65
C PRO A 338 -11.20 -6.69 -4.25
N ILE A 339 -10.71 -5.84 -3.35
CA ILE A 339 -11.21 -5.69 -1.97
C ILE A 339 -12.71 -5.35 -1.91
N TRP A 340 -13.25 -4.72 -2.96
CA TRP A 340 -14.66 -4.30 -3.05
C TRP A 340 -15.66 -5.46 -3.05
N GLU A 341 -15.23 -6.68 -3.35
CA GLU A 341 -16.07 -7.88 -3.27
C GLU A 341 -16.04 -8.53 -1.87
N HIS A 342 -15.13 -8.09 -0.98
CA HIS A 342 -15.01 -8.67 0.34
C HIS A 342 -16.05 -8.06 1.29
N PRO A 343 -16.68 -8.91 2.12
CA PRO A 343 -17.78 -8.48 3.00
C PRO A 343 -17.31 -7.88 4.32
N TYR A 344 -16.23 -7.09 4.29
CA TYR A 344 -15.71 -6.44 5.50
C TYR A 344 -16.61 -5.31 5.98
N ASP A 345 -16.95 -5.30 7.27
CA ASP A 345 -17.75 -4.25 7.91
C ASP A 345 -16.85 -3.23 8.64
N PHE A 346 -16.30 -2.31 7.85
CA PHE A 346 -15.47 -1.23 8.40
C PHE A 346 -16.26 -0.25 9.29
N MET A 347 -17.58 -0.15 9.14
CA MET A 347 -18.41 0.70 9.99
C MET A 347 -18.45 0.16 11.41
N THR A 348 -18.67 -1.14 11.56
CA THR A 348 -18.61 -1.80 12.86
C THR A 348 -17.20 -1.80 13.44
N MET A 349 -16.17 -1.97 12.61
CA MET A 349 -14.78 -1.98 13.05
C MET A 349 -14.30 -0.61 13.53
N CYS A 350 -14.44 0.42 12.69
CA CYS A 350 -13.88 1.74 12.94
C CYS A 350 -14.77 2.64 13.79
N ARG A 351 -16.10 2.40 13.83
CA ARG A 351 -17.08 3.21 14.54
C ARG A 351 -16.94 4.72 14.29
N PRO A 352 -17.05 5.18 13.03
CA PRO A 352 -16.98 6.61 12.71
C PRO A 352 -18.12 7.41 13.35
N ASP A 353 -19.24 6.76 13.71
CA ASP A 353 -20.33 7.33 14.48
C ASP A 353 -19.92 7.83 15.89
N LEU A 354 -18.79 7.37 16.41
CA LEU A 354 -18.24 7.80 17.70
C LEU A 354 -17.33 9.04 17.60
N ILE A 355 -17.04 9.53 16.39
CA ILE A 355 -16.21 10.74 16.20
C ILE A 355 -17.04 11.97 16.61
N PRO A 356 -16.62 12.75 17.62
CA PRO A 356 -17.30 13.98 17.98
C PRO A 356 -17.26 15.00 16.83
N GLU A 357 -18.33 15.78 16.69
CA GLU A 357 -18.38 16.87 15.71
C GLU A 357 -17.22 17.86 15.91
N GLY A 358 -16.59 18.28 14.82
CA GLY A 358 -15.45 19.20 14.86
C GLY A 358 -14.11 18.57 15.23
N THR A 359 -14.03 17.25 15.33
CA THR A 359 -12.76 16.55 15.54
C THR A 359 -11.80 16.82 14.36
N PRO A 360 -10.57 17.30 14.60
CA PRO A 360 -9.62 17.57 13.54
C PRO A 360 -9.14 16.28 12.88
N VAL A 361 -8.88 16.35 11.57
CA VAL A 361 -8.27 15.30 10.78
C VAL A 361 -6.85 15.73 10.42
N VAL A 362 -5.87 14.88 10.70
CA VAL A 362 -4.47 15.07 10.29
C VAL A 362 -4.07 13.93 9.38
N ASN A 363 -3.64 14.29 8.18
CA ASN A 363 -3.15 13.31 7.24
C ASN A 363 -1.76 12.81 7.67
N ILE A 364 -1.55 11.50 7.62
CA ILE A 364 -0.31 10.85 8.03
C ILE A 364 0.91 11.29 7.21
N LEU A 365 0.72 11.78 5.98
CA LEU A 365 1.78 12.39 5.18
C LEU A 365 2.39 13.61 5.87
N GLN A 366 1.55 14.38 6.56
CA GLN A 366 1.91 15.61 7.21
C GLN A 366 2.23 15.43 8.71
N LEU A 367 2.45 14.18 9.14
CA LEU A 367 2.76 13.88 10.56
C LEU A 367 3.93 14.73 11.08
N GLY A 368 5.02 14.86 10.32
CA GLY A 368 6.16 15.70 10.72
C GLY A 368 5.76 17.16 10.94
N ARG A 369 4.95 17.70 10.04
CA ARG A 369 4.44 19.09 10.13
C ARG A 369 3.47 19.27 11.31
N ALA A 370 2.63 18.27 11.59
CA ALA A 370 1.75 18.28 12.76
C ALA A 370 2.54 18.29 14.07
N LEU A 371 3.56 17.44 14.18
CA LEU A 371 4.41 17.34 15.37
C LEU A 371 5.30 18.57 15.59
N THR A 372 5.71 19.28 14.54
CA THR A 372 6.52 20.50 14.63
C THR A 372 5.69 21.79 14.74
N GLY A 373 4.36 21.69 14.66
CA GLY A 373 3.44 22.83 14.75
C GLY A 373 3.23 23.60 13.44
N GLU A 374 3.82 23.14 12.33
CA GLU A 374 3.72 23.80 11.01
C GLU A 374 2.29 23.80 10.44
N LEU A 375 1.44 22.84 10.86
CA LEU A 375 0.02 22.81 10.46
C LEU A 375 -0.86 23.82 11.17
N ASN A 376 -0.33 24.55 12.19
CA ASN A 376 -1.08 25.50 12.97
C ASN A 376 -2.39 24.95 13.53
N LEU A 377 -2.40 23.69 14.00
CA LEU A 377 -3.56 23.05 14.59
C LEU A 377 -4.06 23.85 15.78
N LYS A 378 -5.38 24.02 15.91
CA LYS A 378 -6.01 24.71 17.05
C LYS A 378 -5.57 24.10 18.39
N THR A 379 -5.41 22.77 18.43
CA THR A 379 -4.88 22.03 19.57
C THR A 379 -3.57 21.35 19.12
N PRO A 380 -2.42 21.74 19.66
CA PRO A 380 -1.14 21.08 19.35
C PRO A 380 -1.14 19.61 19.79
N ILE A 381 -0.51 18.73 19.04
CA ILE A 381 -0.36 17.33 19.41
C ILE A 381 0.62 17.23 20.61
N LYS A 382 0.13 16.62 21.69
CA LYS A 382 0.84 16.39 22.96
C LYS A 382 1.06 14.91 23.26
N SER A 383 0.34 14.03 22.57
CA SER A 383 0.62 12.60 22.63
C SER A 383 0.47 11.95 21.27
N LEU A 384 1.38 11.02 20.96
CA LEU A 384 1.36 10.19 19.76
C LEU A 384 1.37 8.72 20.17
N MET A 385 0.38 7.93 19.69
CA MET A 385 0.37 6.47 19.80
C MET A 385 0.65 5.86 18.44
N VAL A 386 1.71 5.03 18.36
CA VAL A 386 2.16 4.41 17.09
C VAL A 386 2.01 2.90 17.18
N TRP A 387 1.37 2.27 16.19
CA TRP A 387 1.35 0.81 16.02
C TRP A 387 1.26 0.46 14.52
N ASN A 388 1.70 -0.74 14.15
CA ASN A 388 1.69 -1.24 12.77
C ASN A 388 2.31 -0.28 11.74
N THR A 389 3.17 0.64 12.15
CA THR A 389 3.89 1.56 11.26
C THR A 389 5.20 1.99 11.89
N ASN A 390 6.13 2.49 11.06
CA ASN A 390 7.41 3.04 11.49
C ASN A 390 7.63 4.39 10.77
N PRO A 391 6.95 5.47 11.23
CA PRO A 391 6.96 6.76 10.55
C PRO A 391 8.35 7.33 10.27
N VAL A 392 9.33 7.18 11.17
CA VAL A 392 10.71 7.66 10.95
C VAL A 392 11.38 7.01 9.75
N THR A 393 10.96 5.80 9.35
CA THR A 393 11.46 5.14 8.13
C THR A 393 10.54 5.35 6.93
N GLN A 394 9.20 5.40 7.14
CA GLN A 394 8.23 5.26 6.06
C GLN A 394 7.53 6.57 5.65
N SER A 395 7.54 7.59 6.49
CA SER A 395 6.83 8.83 6.20
C SER A 395 7.75 9.86 5.52
N PRO A 396 7.21 10.73 4.66
CA PRO A 396 7.98 11.79 4.03
C PRO A 396 8.45 12.85 5.05
N GLU A 397 9.38 13.70 4.65
CA GLU A 397 9.98 14.74 5.51
C GLU A 397 10.46 14.17 6.85
N THR A 398 11.16 13.01 6.81
CA THR A 398 11.57 12.23 8.00
C THR A 398 12.24 13.08 9.08
N ASP A 399 13.07 14.07 8.70
CA ASP A 399 13.78 14.91 9.67
C ASP A 399 12.82 15.78 10.49
N LYS A 400 11.68 16.20 9.93
CA LYS A 400 10.62 16.90 10.71
C LYS A 400 9.94 15.96 11.70
N ILE A 401 9.74 14.68 11.33
CA ILE A 401 9.20 13.68 12.26
C ILE A 401 10.15 13.48 13.43
N VAL A 402 11.45 13.29 13.16
CA VAL A 402 12.46 13.17 14.21
C VAL A 402 12.48 14.41 15.10
N LYS A 403 12.47 15.62 14.51
CA LYS A 403 12.40 16.88 15.26
C LYS A 403 11.17 16.94 16.17
N GLY A 404 10.02 16.50 15.67
CA GLY A 404 8.78 16.43 16.44
C GLY A 404 8.85 15.41 17.58
N LEU A 405 9.38 14.21 17.31
CA LEU A 405 9.54 13.13 18.31
C LEU A 405 10.56 13.47 19.40
N MET A 406 11.54 14.33 19.11
CA MET A 406 12.52 14.81 20.10
C MET A 406 11.94 15.78 21.12
N ARG A 407 10.71 16.27 20.94
CA ARG A 407 10.06 17.17 21.90
C ARG A 407 9.79 16.45 23.22
N GLU A 408 10.27 17.00 24.33
CA GLU A 408 10.01 16.44 25.67
C GLU A 408 8.57 16.69 26.16
N ASP A 409 7.85 17.64 25.56
CA ASP A 409 6.43 17.90 25.82
C ASP A 409 5.49 17.02 24.98
N LEU A 410 6.02 16.15 24.14
CA LEU A 410 5.28 15.13 23.38
C LEU A 410 5.41 13.77 24.07
N PHE A 411 4.34 13.26 24.63
CA PHE A 411 4.30 11.89 25.18
C PHE A 411 4.09 10.88 24.06
N THR A 412 5.09 10.04 23.78
CA THR A 412 5.04 9.06 22.67
C THR A 412 4.97 7.65 23.20
N VAL A 413 4.01 6.87 22.67
CA VAL A 413 3.85 5.44 22.94
C VAL A 413 4.01 4.68 21.64
N ALA A 414 4.77 3.58 21.62
CA ALA A 414 4.94 2.71 20.47
C ALA A 414 4.66 1.25 20.82
N ALA A 415 3.76 0.59 20.08
CA ALA A 415 3.59 -0.86 20.12
C ALA A 415 4.31 -1.46 18.90
N ASP A 416 5.36 -2.23 19.14
CA ASP A 416 6.23 -2.76 18.07
C ASP A 416 6.81 -4.13 18.47
N HIS A 417 7.44 -4.78 17.50
CA HIS A 417 8.16 -6.03 17.70
C HIS A 417 9.63 -5.80 18.10
N PHE A 418 10.18 -4.63 17.79
CA PHE A 418 11.59 -4.24 17.97
C PHE A 418 11.68 -2.78 18.36
N ILE A 419 12.84 -2.35 18.85
CA ILE A 419 13.15 -0.91 18.98
C ILE A 419 13.44 -0.38 17.57
N SER A 420 12.37 -0.12 16.81
CA SER A 420 12.44 0.47 15.47
C SER A 420 12.92 1.92 15.51
N ASP A 421 13.14 2.52 14.33
CA ASP A 421 13.52 3.93 14.24
C ASP A 421 12.54 4.85 14.99
N THR A 422 11.24 4.55 14.95
CA THR A 422 10.22 5.33 15.66
C THR A 422 10.18 4.99 17.15
N ALA A 423 10.20 3.69 17.48
CA ALA A 423 10.15 3.23 18.86
C ALA A 423 11.33 3.74 19.70
N ALA A 424 12.48 4.02 19.07
CA ALA A 424 13.65 4.61 19.72
C ALA A 424 13.38 5.95 20.40
N TYR A 425 12.36 6.70 19.95
CA TYR A 425 11.97 8.01 20.52
C TYR A 425 10.78 7.93 21.48
N ALA A 426 10.20 6.73 21.70
CA ALA A 426 9.03 6.58 22.55
C ALA A 426 9.35 6.74 24.03
N ASP A 427 8.39 7.21 24.82
CA ASP A 427 8.46 7.26 26.29
C ASP A 427 8.06 5.90 26.90
N ILE A 428 7.11 5.22 26.24
CA ILE A 428 6.69 3.85 26.58
C ILE A 428 6.72 3.00 25.30
N VAL A 429 7.37 1.83 25.37
CA VAL A 429 7.36 0.83 24.31
C VAL A 429 6.63 -0.42 24.79
N LEU A 430 5.67 -0.88 24.00
CA LEU A 430 4.83 -2.04 24.29
C LEU A 430 5.17 -3.21 23.37
N PRO A 431 5.44 -4.42 23.90
CA PRO A 431 5.78 -5.58 23.09
C PRO A 431 4.53 -6.14 22.40
N ALA A 432 4.51 -6.11 21.07
CA ALA A 432 3.41 -6.63 20.27
C ALA A 432 3.59 -8.09 19.86
N ALA A 433 2.49 -8.84 19.78
CA ALA A 433 2.45 -10.20 19.25
C ALA A 433 2.65 -10.24 17.72
N MET A 434 3.16 -11.37 17.21
CA MET A 434 3.35 -11.63 15.79
C MET A 434 2.31 -12.63 15.25
N GLY A 435 2.22 -12.76 13.92
CA GLY A 435 1.16 -13.50 13.22
C GLY A 435 0.80 -14.87 13.80
N ALA A 436 1.76 -15.76 14.09
CA ALA A 436 1.49 -17.10 14.65
C ALA A 436 0.95 -17.08 16.10
N GLU A 437 0.98 -15.93 16.77
CA GLU A 437 0.65 -15.74 18.18
C GLU A 437 -0.76 -15.12 18.38
N MET A 438 -1.51 -14.88 17.31
CA MET A 438 -2.82 -14.23 17.34
C MET A 438 -3.77 -14.82 16.29
N GLU A 439 -5.08 -14.84 16.62
CA GLU A 439 -6.13 -15.19 15.65
C GLU A 439 -6.52 -13.97 14.83
N ASP A 440 -6.64 -14.13 13.50
CA ASP A 440 -7.08 -13.05 12.62
C ASP A 440 -7.62 -13.60 11.28
N ILE A 441 -8.28 -12.76 10.51
CA ILE A 441 -8.48 -12.92 9.07
C ILE A 441 -7.71 -11.81 8.38
N ILE A 442 -6.81 -12.19 7.47
CA ILE A 442 -5.95 -11.21 6.81
C ILE A 442 -6.68 -10.62 5.61
N VAL A 443 -6.76 -9.28 5.56
CA VAL A 443 -7.43 -8.55 4.49
C VAL A 443 -6.75 -8.83 3.16
N SER A 444 -7.50 -9.43 2.24
CA SER A 444 -7.03 -9.67 0.88
C SER A 444 -7.43 -8.51 -0.04
N TRP A 445 -6.45 -7.96 -0.75
CA TRP A 445 -6.67 -6.92 -1.75
C TRP A 445 -6.05 -7.25 -3.12
N GLY A 446 -5.70 -8.54 -3.33
CA GLY A 446 -5.15 -9.05 -4.59
C GLY A 446 -5.87 -10.29 -5.13
N HIS A 447 -6.81 -10.88 -4.39
CA HIS A 447 -7.59 -12.03 -4.81
C HIS A 447 -8.92 -12.15 -4.06
N PHE A 448 -9.78 -13.08 -4.46
CA PHE A 448 -11.13 -13.28 -3.90
C PHE A 448 -11.20 -14.36 -2.82
N TYR A 449 -10.20 -14.50 -1.99
CA TYR A 449 -10.20 -15.46 -0.88
C TYR A 449 -10.18 -14.74 0.47
N LEU A 450 -11.04 -15.19 1.40
CA LEU A 450 -10.82 -14.96 2.83
C LEU A 450 -9.75 -15.92 3.31
N THR A 451 -8.73 -15.44 3.99
CA THR A 451 -7.61 -16.24 4.45
C THR A 451 -7.46 -16.12 5.97
N TYR A 452 -7.65 -17.24 6.65
CA TYR A 452 -7.63 -17.34 8.11
C TYR A 452 -6.22 -17.57 8.65
N ASN A 453 -5.93 -16.94 9.77
CA ASN A 453 -4.70 -17.08 10.52
C ASN A 453 -5.00 -17.56 11.93
N ALA A 454 -4.58 -18.79 12.26
CA ALA A 454 -4.75 -19.37 13.57
C ALA A 454 -3.70 -18.85 14.56
N LYS A 455 -4.11 -18.61 15.81
CA LYS A 455 -3.17 -18.56 16.93
C LYS A 455 -2.68 -19.99 17.20
N CYS A 456 -1.42 -20.27 16.93
CA CYS A 456 -0.84 -21.63 17.10
C CYS A 456 0.23 -21.72 18.18
N ILE A 457 0.75 -20.59 18.67
CA ILE A 457 1.69 -20.51 19.79
C ILE A 457 1.29 -19.35 20.71
N GLU A 458 1.71 -19.43 21.98
CA GLU A 458 1.59 -18.28 22.88
C GLU A 458 2.65 -17.23 22.54
N PRO A 459 2.32 -15.92 22.65
CA PRO A 459 3.32 -14.86 22.57
C PRO A 459 4.44 -15.09 23.60
N PRO A 460 5.71 -14.84 23.25
CA PRO A 460 6.80 -15.03 24.20
C PRO A 460 6.75 -13.99 25.32
N ALA A 461 7.10 -14.42 26.51
CA ALA A 461 7.16 -13.60 27.71
C ALA A 461 5.84 -12.83 27.98
N GLU A 462 5.85 -11.51 27.82
CA GLU A 462 4.71 -10.64 28.09
C GLU A 462 4.18 -9.93 26.83
N ALA A 463 4.58 -10.33 25.61
CA ALA A 463 4.04 -9.73 24.40
C ALA A 463 2.52 -9.97 24.27
N LEU A 464 1.79 -8.97 23.77
CA LEU A 464 0.34 -9.02 23.64
C LEU A 464 -0.11 -8.67 22.21
N PRO A 465 -1.21 -9.28 21.73
CA PRO A 465 -1.88 -8.83 20.51
C PRO A 465 -2.35 -7.38 20.63
N ASN A 466 -2.34 -6.63 19.54
CA ASN A 466 -2.71 -5.21 19.54
C ASN A 466 -4.11 -4.99 20.14
N ASN A 467 -5.10 -5.80 19.76
CA ASN A 467 -6.46 -5.65 20.26
C ASN A 467 -6.52 -5.82 21.80
N GLU A 468 -5.73 -6.74 22.39
CA GLU A 468 -5.66 -6.89 23.84
C GLU A 468 -5.02 -5.67 24.52
N ILE A 469 -4.02 -5.06 23.92
CA ILE A 469 -3.43 -3.80 24.41
C ILE A 469 -4.51 -2.71 24.49
N PHE A 470 -5.30 -2.54 23.42
CA PHE A 470 -6.35 -1.53 23.39
C PHE A 470 -7.55 -1.86 24.28
N ARG A 471 -7.94 -3.13 24.45
CA ARG A 471 -8.95 -3.55 25.45
C ARG A 471 -8.54 -3.16 26.87
N ARG A 472 -7.29 -3.42 27.24
CA ARG A 472 -6.75 -3.04 28.56
C ARG A 472 -6.69 -1.52 28.74
N LEU A 473 -6.33 -0.77 27.71
CA LEU A 473 -6.35 0.70 27.72
C LEU A 473 -7.78 1.23 27.84
N ALA A 474 -8.74 0.68 27.08
CA ALA A 474 -10.15 1.06 27.15
C ALA A 474 -10.70 0.93 28.57
N LYS A 475 -10.42 -0.17 29.25
CA LYS A 475 -10.81 -0.37 30.65
C LYS A 475 -10.23 0.72 31.56
N ARG A 476 -8.95 1.10 31.40
CA ARG A 476 -8.29 2.14 32.19
C ARG A 476 -8.79 3.55 31.88
N MET A 477 -9.22 3.76 30.66
CA MET A 477 -9.84 5.02 30.22
C MET A 477 -11.32 5.12 30.62
N GLY A 478 -11.93 4.02 31.08
CA GLY A 478 -13.33 3.97 31.49
C GLY A 478 -14.32 3.87 30.33
N LEU A 479 -13.89 3.34 29.20
CA LEU A 479 -14.74 3.10 28.03
C LEU A 479 -15.51 1.78 28.22
N THR A 480 -16.82 1.80 27.99
CA THR A 480 -17.73 0.69 28.35
C THR A 480 -18.54 0.14 27.18
N GLU A 481 -18.33 0.64 25.95
CA GLU A 481 -18.97 0.11 24.77
C GLU A 481 -18.61 -1.38 24.59
N PRO A 482 -19.58 -2.25 24.23
CA PRO A 482 -19.39 -3.70 24.20
C PRO A 482 -18.16 -4.16 23.40
N GLN A 483 -17.88 -3.51 22.27
CA GLN A 483 -16.78 -3.86 21.39
C GLN A 483 -15.39 -3.74 22.03
N PHE A 484 -15.23 -2.91 23.08
CA PHE A 484 -13.96 -2.80 23.81
C PHE A 484 -13.71 -3.97 24.76
N SER A 485 -14.64 -4.94 24.85
CA SER A 485 -14.49 -6.18 25.60
C SER A 485 -14.52 -7.42 24.71
N TRP A 486 -14.83 -7.28 23.40
CA TRP A 486 -14.88 -8.44 22.50
C TRP A 486 -13.52 -9.16 22.43
N SER A 487 -13.57 -10.48 22.47
CA SER A 487 -12.43 -11.33 22.11
C SER A 487 -12.08 -11.17 20.64
N ASP A 488 -10.93 -11.67 20.22
CA ASP A 488 -10.53 -11.61 18.81
C ASP A 488 -11.53 -12.38 17.92
N SER A 489 -12.03 -13.52 18.39
CA SER A 489 -13.09 -14.29 17.71
C SER A 489 -14.39 -13.50 17.57
N GLU A 490 -14.86 -12.83 18.63
CA GLU A 490 -16.06 -11.98 18.57
C GLU A 490 -15.85 -10.80 17.62
N CYS A 491 -14.66 -10.22 17.58
CA CYS A 491 -14.35 -9.20 16.57
C CYS A 491 -14.51 -9.74 15.16
N LEU A 492 -13.97 -10.93 14.85
CA LEU A 492 -14.11 -11.57 13.53
C LEU A 492 -15.56 -11.87 13.17
N GLU A 493 -16.39 -12.29 14.14
CA GLU A 493 -17.81 -12.49 13.93
C GLU A 493 -18.54 -11.19 13.55
N HIS A 494 -18.11 -10.05 14.09
CA HIS A 494 -18.75 -8.76 13.86
C HIS A 494 -18.17 -7.98 12.68
N TYR A 495 -16.89 -8.16 12.33
CA TYR A 495 -16.21 -7.35 11.30
C TYR A 495 -16.39 -7.88 9.89
N ILE A 496 -17.09 -9.01 9.74
CA ILE A 496 -17.44 -9.59 8.45
C ILE A 496 -18.96 -9.75 8.37
N ASN A 497 -19.56 -9.29 7.27
CA ASN A 497 -20.94 -9.56 6.98
C ASN A 497 -21.11 -11.00 6.42
N TRP A 498 -21.13 -11.99 7.32
CA TRP A 498 -21.29 -13.40 6.98
C TRP A 498 -22.62 -13.72 6.25
N LYS A 499 -23.60 -12.80 6.31
CA LYS A 499 -24.88 -12.95 5.62
C LYS A 499 -24.85 -12.42 4.17
N ALA A 500 -23.73 -11.80 3.76
CA ALA A 500 -23.60 -11.35 2.37
C ALA A 500 -23.64 -12.54 1.41
N PRO A 501 -24.29 -12.42 0.23
CA PRO A 501 -24.38 -13.51 -0.74
C PRO A 501 -23.02 -14.10 -1.16
N VAL A 502 -21.97 -13.29 -1.13
CA VAL A 502 -20.59 -13.73 -1.43
C VAL A 502 -20.03 -14.71 -0.40
N CYS A 503 -20.64 -14.79 0.78
CA CYS A 503 -20.29 -15.72 1.88
C CYS A 503 -21.20 -16.96 1.94
N ASP A 504 -22.03 -17.25 0.94
CA ASP A 504 -22.90 -18.41 1.01
C ASP A 504 -22.13 -19.71 1.30
N GLY A 505 -22.47 -20.37 2.44
CA GLY A 505 -21.76 -21.54 2.97
C GLY A 505 -20.38 -21.26 3.57
N ILE A 506 -20.03 -20.00 3.85
CA ILE A 506 -18.76 -19.58 4.45
C ILE A 506 -19.08 -18.85 5.77
N ASP A 507 -18.50 -19.34 6.86
CA ASP A 507 -18.51 -18.71 8.19
C ASP A 507 -17.13 -18.84 8.84
N LEU A 508 -17.00 -18.36 10.08
CA LEU A 508 -15.74 -18.41 10.79
C LEU A 508 -15.28 -19.83 11.10
N ASP A 509 -16.23 -20.73 11.42
CA ASP A 509 -15.91 -22.15 11.69
C ASP A 509 -15.45 -22.88 10.42
N TYR A 510 -16.05 -22.55 9.26
CA TYR A 510 -15.56 -23.03 7.97
C TYR A 510 -14.09 -22.60 7.75
N LEU A 511 -13.78 -21.33 8.00
CA LEU A 511 -12.41 -20.82 7.82
C LEU A 511 -11.41 -21.42 8.81
N ARG A 512 -11.80 -21.62 10.06
CA ARG A 512 -10.97 -22.32 11.06
C ARG A 512 -10.61 -23.74 10.63
N LYS A 513 -11.57 -24.44 10.04
CA LYS A 513 -11.39 -25.81 9.57
C LYS A 513 -10.55 -25.90 8.30
N ASN A 514 -10.75 -24.99 7.33
CA ASN A 514 -10.20 -25.10 5.98
C ASN A 514 -9.04 -24.12 5.71
N GLY A 515 -8.84 -23.09 6.54
CA GLY A 515 -7.79 -22.09 6.42
C GLY A 515 -8.08 -20.97 5.42
N TYR A 516 -8.93 -21.20 4.44
CA TYR A 516 -9.34 -20.20 3.45
C TYR A 516 -10.68 -20.54 2.81
N ALA A 517 -11.30 -19.54 2.20
CA ALA A 517 -12.50 -19.73 1.38
C ALA A 517 -12.51 -18.74 0.22
N ARG A 518 -12.84 -19.22 -0.99
CA ARG A 518 -13.11 -18.34 -2.13
C ARG A 518 -14.52 -17.76 -1.99
N LEU A 519 -14.64 -16.45 -2.12
CA LEU A 519 -15.92 -15.76 -2.17
C LEU A 519 -16.77 -16.23 -3.38
N LYS A 520 -18.11 -16.20 -3.25
CA LYS A 520 -19.04 -16.59 -4.30
C LYS A 520 -19.23 -15.48 -5.34
N VAL A 521 -18.16 -15.16 -6.05
CA VAL A 521 -18.12 -14.08 -7.07
C VAL A 521 -17.87 -14.62 -8.49
N GLY A 522 -18.13 -15.89 -8.73
CA GLY A 522 -17.78 -16.61 -9.96
C GLY A 522 -16.39 -17.24 -9.87
N THR A 523 -15.99 -17.90 -10.93
CA THR A 523 -14.71 -18.62 -11.04
C THR A 523 -13.80 -17.97 -12.08
N LYS A 524 -12.55 -18.40 -12.13
CA LYS A 524 -11.59 -17.94 -13.15
C LYS A 524 -12.05 -18.23 -14.59
N ASP A 525 -12.96 -19.18 -14.78
CA ASP A 525 -13.40 -19.66 -16.09
C ASP A 525 -14.72 -19.03 -16.57
N ASP A 526 -15.45 -18.33 -15.66
CA ASP A 526 -16.77 -17.76 -15.97
C ASP A 526 -16.96 -16.30 -15.55
N ARG A 527 -16.06 -15.74 -14.72
CA ARG A 527 -16.23 -14.37 -14.23
C ARG A 527 -15.97 -13.33 -15.32
N ALA A 528 -17.04 -12.70 -15.79
CA ALA A 528 -17.03 -11.50 -16.62
C ALA A 528 -18.14 -10.55 -16.12
N PRO A 529 -17.96 -9.88 -14.96
CA PRO A 529 -19.03 -9.21 -14.22
C PRO A 529 -19.67 -8.06 -14.99
N HIS A 530 -18.91 -7.48 -15.91
CA HIS A 530 -19.32 -6.31 -16.68
C HIS A 530 -19.51 -6.60 -18.18
N LYS A 531 -19.72 -7.85 -18.54
CA LYS A 531 -19.99 -8.25 -19.94
C LYS A 531 -21.11 -7.44 -20.59
N ASN A 532 -22.14 -7.12 -19.83
CA ASN A 532 -23.32 -6.37 -20.24
C ASN A 532 -23.49 -5.09 -19.41
N GLY A 533 -22.40 -4.38 -19.05
CA GLY A 533 -22.45 -3.25 -18.14
C GLY A 533 -22.59 -3.68 -16.69
N ASN A 534 -23.61 -3.17 -15.97
CA ASN A 534 -23.83 -3.44 -14.54
C ASN A 534 -22.66 -3.00 -13.64
N PHE A 535 -22.06 -1.88 -13.97
CA PHE A 535 -21.06 -1.27 -13.10
C PHE A 535 -21.75 -0.69 -11.85
N PRO A 536 -21.18 -0.85 -10.66
CA PRO A 536 -21.75 -0.30 -9.43
C PRO A 536 -21.49 1.21 -9.31
N THR A 537 -21.74 1.96 -10.38
CA THR A 537 -21.74 3.42 -10.46
C THR A 537 -23.16 3.95 -10.38
N PRO A 538 -23.39 5.25 -10.12
CA PRO A 538 -24.75 5.82 -10.09
C PRO A 538 -25.55 5.61 -11.38
N THR A 539 -24.88 5.44 -12.51
CA THR A 539 -25.52 5.25 -13.83
C THR A 539 -25.60 3.78 -14.27
N GLY A 540 -25.00 2.85 -13.54
CA GLY A 540 -24.82 1.47 -13.97
C GLY A 540 -23.77 1.28 -15.09
N LYS A 541 -23.02 2.34 -15.45
CA LYS A 541 -22.10 2.39 -16.59
C LYS A 541 -20.71 2.86 -16.17
N VAL A 542 -19.71 2.67 -17.04
CA VAL A 542 -18.39 3.27 -16.86
C VAL A 542 -18.50 4.79 -17.03
N MET A 543 -17.97 5.52 -16.08
CA MET A 543 -17.98 6.97 -16.06
C MET A 543 -16.70 7.51 -16.74
N LEU A 544 -16.72 7.66 -18.06
CA LEU A 544 -15.64 8.30 -18.80
C LEU A 544 -15.57 9.79 -18.50
N MET A 545 -16.69 10.40 -18.13
CA MET A 545 -16.82 11.76 -17.60
C MET A 545 -17.57 11.74 -16.28
N VAL A 546 -17.08 12.47 -15.27
CA VAL A 546 -17.68 12.58 -13.93
C VAL A 546 -17.89 14.03 -13.56
N GLU A 547 -19.13 14.47 -13.48
CA GLU A 547 -19.49 15.82 -13.02
C GLU A 547 -19.70 15.84 -11.49
N GLY A 548 -19.34 16.95 -10.85
CA GLY A 548 -19.60 17.19 -9.42
C GLY A 548 -18.83 16.29 -8.45
N ALA A 549 -17.71 15.72 -8.86
CA ALA A 549 -16.92 14.74 -8.10
C ALA A 549 -16.34 15.29 -6.79
N LYS A 550 -16.28 16.60 -6.60
CA LYS A 550 -15.76 17.25 -5.37
C LYS A 550 -16.54 16.89 -4.08
N ASN A 551 -17.73 16.35 -4.22
CA ASN A 551 -18.54 15.88 -3.09
C ASN A 551 -18.51 14.35 -2.94
N PHE A 552 -17.59 13.67 -3.64
CA PHE A 552 -17.50 12.23 -3.63
C PHE A 552 -16.62 11.75 -2.47
N VAL A 553 -17.21 10.95 -1.58
CA VAL A 553 -16.49 10.25 -0.50
C VAL A 553 -16.06 8.87 -0.99
N ALA A 554 -14.77 8.61 -1.07
CA ALA A 554 -14.22 7.40 -1.64
C ALA A 554 -14.07 6.28 -0.60
N GLY A 555 -14.81 5.18 -0.80
CA GLY A 555 -14.63 3.90 -0.14
C GLY A 555 -14.95 3.84 1.34
N PRO A 556 -14.91 2.64 1.93
CA PRO A 556 -15.30 2.43 3.33
C PRO A 556 -14.37 3.13 4.33
N PHE A 557 -13.10 3.33 3.98
CA PHE A 557 -12.14 4.05 4.83
C PHE A 557 -12.36 5.57 4.84
N ARG A 558 -13.17 6.10 3.91
CA ARG A 558 -13.39 7.52 3.67
C ARG A 558 -14.67 8.09 4.24
N GLN A 559 -15.43 7.30 4.98
CA GLN A 559 -16.65 7.80 5.64
C GLN A 559 -16.33 8.77 6.78
N MET A 560 -15.07 8.85 7.20
CA MET A 560 -14.61 9.72 8.28
C MET A 560 -14.05 11.08 7.79
N TYR A 561 -13.76 11.24 6.49
CA TYR A 561 -13.13 12.45 5.96
C TYR A 561 -13.32 12.60 4.44
N ASP A 562 -13.21 13.85 3.96
CA ASP A 562 -13.29 14.17 2.54
C ASP A 562 -12.01 13.72 1.80
N GLY A 563 -12.14 13.10 0.64
CA GLY A 563 -11.02 12.69 -0.21
C GLY A 563 -10.40 13.79 -1.07
N PHE A 564 -10.86 15.03 -0.93
CA PHE A 564 -10.40 16.19 -1.69
C PHE A 564 -10.00 17.33 -0.76
N GLN A 565 -9.02 18.12 -1.20
CA GLN A 565 -8.64 19.32 -0.48
C GLN A 565 -9.71 20.41 -0.63
N PRO A 566 -9.91 21.29 0.37
CA PRO A 566 -10.82 22.42 0.24
C PRO A 566 -10.51 23.26 -1.02
N GLY A 567 -11.53 23.51 -1.83
CA GLY A 567 -11.38 24.28 -3.07
C GLY A 567 -10.75 23.52 -4.25
N GLN A 568 -10.41 22.25 -4.08
CA GLN A 568 -9.94 21.41 -5.18
C GLN A 568 -11.08 21.14 -6.17
N GLU A 569 -10.85 21.43 -7.43
CA GLU A 569 -11.75 21.10 -8.53
C GLU A 569 -11.20 19.88 -9.29
N LEU A 570 -12.06 18.89 -9.54
CA LEU A 570 -11.74 17.74 -10.36
C LEU A 570 -12.10 18.04 -11.82
N ASP A 571 -11.14 17.83 -12.74
CA ASP A 571 -11.48 17.75 -14.16
C ASP A 571 -12.46 16.59 -14.39
N PRO A 572 -13.66 16.84 -14.94
CA PRO A 572 -14.63 15.78 -15.19
C PRO A 572 -14.11 14.68 -16.10
N LEU A 573 -13.16 14.94 -16.97
CA LEU A 573 -12.52 13.98 -17.87
C LEU A 573 -11.14 13.57 -17.35
N PRO A 574 -10.69 12.31 -17.59
CA PRO A 574 -9.30 11.96 -17.36
C PRO A 574 -8.37 12.72 -18.30
N ASP A 575 -7.21 13.10 -17.79
CA ASP A 575 -6.15 13.72 -18.59
C ASP A 575 -4.77 13.51 -17.93
N TYR A 576 -3.72 13.94 -18.61
CA TYR A 576 -2.39 14.06 -18.04
C TYR A 576 -2.30 15.29 -17.14
N VAL A 577 -1.78 15.09 -15.96
CA VAL A 577 -1.43 16.15 -15.02
C VAL A 577 0.05 15.97 -14.64
N ALA A 578 0.84 17.01 -14.85
CA ALA A 578 2.28 16.96 -14.61
C ALA A 578 2.62 16.86 -13.11
N SER A 579 3.70 16.17 -12.80
CA SER A 579 4.27 16.10 -11.45
C SER A 579 4.59 17.49 -10.89
N ARG A 580 4.45 17.67 -9.55
CA ARG A 580 4.74 18.96 -8.90
C ARG A 580 6.20 19.38 -9.06
N GLU A 581 7.12 18.42 -8.92
CA GLU A 581 8.55 18.62 -9.12
C GLU A 581 8.96 18.01 -10.47
N SER A 582 8.93 18.81 -11.51
CA SER A 582 9.35 18.41 -12.86
C SER A 582 9.92 19.60 -13.62
N VAL A 583 10.54 19.32 -14.77
CA VAL A 583 11.01 20.38 -15.69
C VAL A 583 9.83 21.23 -16.18
N GLU A 584 8.65 20.63 -16.30
CA GLU A 584 7.43 21.30 -16.80
C GLU A 584 6.83 22.26 -15.76
N THR A 585 6.72 21.83 -14.50
CA THR A 585 6.04 22.59 -13.45
C THR A 585 6.99 23.46 -12.62
N ASN A 586 8.25 23.05 -12.47
CA ASN A 586 9.25 23.76 -11.66
C ASN A 586 10.64 23.71 -12.31
N PRO A 587 10.84 24.43 -13.42
CA PRO A 587 12.11 24.41 -14.18
C PRO A 587 13.30 24.93 -13.36
N ALA A 588 13.09 25.84 -12.41
CA ALA A 588 14.15 26.34 -11.53
C ALA A 588 14.65 25.25 -10.58
N LEU A 589 13.74 24.49 -9.96
CA LEU A 589 14.08 23.35 -9.11
C LEU A 589 14.74 22.24 -9.94
N ALA A 590 14.24 21.95 -11.13
CA ALA A 590 14.80 20.95 -12.02
C ALA A 590 16.22 21.28 -12.50
N LYS A 591 16.56 22.57 -12.59
CA LYS A 591 17.94 23.00 -12.86
C LYS A 591 18.87 22.76 -11.67
N LYS A 592 18.35 22.88 -10.43
CA LYS A 592 19.08 22.63 -9.19
C LYS A 592 19.23 21.15 -8.88
N TYR A 593 18.18 20.39 -9.11
CA TYR A 593 18.04 18.96 -8.85
C TYR A 593 17.56 18.24 -10.11
N PRO A 594 18.47 17.84 -11.03
CA PRO A 594 18.09 17.40 -12.37
C PRO A 594 17.62 15.96 -12.48
N LEU A 595 17.69 15.18 -11.39
CA LEU A 595 17.34 13.76 -11.42
C LEU A 595 16.00 13.53 -10.72
N ASN A 596 15.11 12.81 -11.38
CA ASN A 596 13.89 12.33 -10.73
C ASN A 596 14.18 11.02 -10.00
N ILE A 597 13.78 10.92 -8.72
CA ILE A 597 13.95 9.70 -7.94
C ILE A 597 12.65 8.94 -7.81
N ILE A 598 12.71 7.63 -8.05
CA ILE A 598 11.64 6.69 -7.72
C ILE A 598 12.12 5.71 -6.64
N SER A 599 11.21 5.36 -5.72
CA SER A 599 11.53 4.51 -4.57
C SER A 599 10.64 3.27 -4.51
N PRO A 600 10.94 2.24 -5.35
CA PRO A 600 10.18 1.00 -5.33
C PRO A 600 10.41 0.19 -4.05
N LYS A 601 9.48 -0.73 -3.76
CA LYS A 601 9.62 -1.67 -2.64
C LYS A 601 10.84 -2.57 -2.84
N SER A 602 11.55 -2.85 -1.74
CA SER A 602 12.67 -3.80 -1.70
C SER A 602 12.21 -5.22 -2.04
N HIS A 603 13.08 -6.01 -2.69
CA HIS A 603 12.79 -7.41 -2.96
C HIS A 603 12.98 -8.29 -1.71
N GLY A 604 14.00 -8.01 -0.90
CA GLY A 604 14.40 -8.82 0.27
C GLY A 604 13.59 -8.57 1.53
N PHE A 605 13.03 -7.37 1.72
CA PHE A 605 12.15 -7.04 2.84
C PHE A 605 10.92 -6.24 2.40
N LEU A 606 9.97 -6.07 3.30
CA LEU A 606 8.70 -5.41 3.01
C LEU A 606 8.57 -4.13 3.82
N ASN A 607 8.55 -2.99 3.13
CA ASN A 607 8.60 -1.68 3.78
C ASN A 607 9.76 -1.69 4.82
N SER A 608 9.53 -1.33 6.10
CA SER A 608 10.53 -1.43 7.16
C SER A 608 10.55 -2.79 7.89
N CYS A 609 9.66 -3.73 7.53
CA CYS A 609 9.67 -5.09 8.10
C CYS A 609 10.84 -5.91 7.55
N TYR A 610 11.53 -6.63 8.42
CA TYR A 610 12.73 -7.43 8.15
C TYR A 610 14.01 -6.63 7.85
N ALA A 611 13.98 -5.32 7.74
CA ALA A 611 15.16 -4.51 7.46
C ALA A 611 16.19 -4.48 8.61
N ASN A 612 15.85 -5.06 9.76
CA ASN A 612 16.75 -5.33 10.90
C ASN A 612 17.22 -6.79 10.98
N VAL A 613 16.78 -7.68 10.08
CA VAL A 613 17.13 -9.10 10.09
C VAL A 613 18.37 -9.32 9.20
N THR A 614 19.48 -9.75 9.79
CA THR A 614 20.79 -9.86 9.13
C THR A 614 20.75 -10.63 7.83
N ASP A 615 20.10 -11.80 7.77
CA ASP A 615 20.04 -12.62 6.56
C ASP A 615 19.22 -11.93 5.44
N LYS A 616 18.21 -11.13 5.81
CA LYS A 616 17.43 -10.35 4.84
C LYS A 616 18.24 -9.18 4.28
N ILE A 617 19.00 -8.50 5.15
CA ILE A 617 19.93 -7.42 4.73
C ILE A 617 20.99 -7.98 3.79
N LYS A 618 21.60 -9.13 4.11
CA LYS A 618 22.58 -9.78 3.22
C LYS A 618 21.99 -10.12 1.85
N ASN A 619 20.75 -10.59 1.80
CA ASN A 619 20.08 -10.94 0.55
C ASN A 619 19.66 -9.71 -0.28
N GLN A 620 19.26 -8.61 0.37
CA GLN A 620 18.88 -7.36 -0.29
C GLN A 620 20.11 -6.55 -0.72
N GLY A 621 21.19 -6.60 0.05
CA GLY A 621 22.38 -5.76 -0.02
C GLY A 621 22.25 -4.51 0.84
N GLU A 622 23.34 -3.79 1.01
CA GLU A 622 23.40 -2.46 1.61
C GLU A 622 22.48 -1.48 0.86
N GLN A 623 22.13 -0.35 1.49
CA GLN A 623 21.35 0.70 0.82
C GLN A 623 22.08 1.15 -0.45
N PHE A 624 21.39 1.18 -1.57
CA PHE A 624 21.98 1.45 -2.88
C PHE A 624 21.14 2.42 -3.71
N VAL A 625 21.80 3.03 -4.70
CA VAL A 625 21.20 3.94 -5.67
C VAL A 625 21.56 3.47 -7.08
N MET A 626 20.55 3.12 -7.89
CA MET A 626 20.74 2.79 -9.30
C MET A 626 20.82 4.10 -10.10
N ILE A 627 21.87 4.25 -10.88
CA ILE A 627 22.16 5.47 -11.65
C ILE A 627 22.47 5.06 -13.08
N ASN A 628 21.90 5.79 -14.06
CA ASN A 628 22.27 5.58 -15.47
C ASN A 628 23.75 5.89 -15.70
N ALA A 629 24.42 5.13 -16.57
CA ALA A 629 25.85 5.29 -16.85
C ALA A 629 26.21 6.71 -17.34
N ALA A 630 25.32 7.37 -18.10
CA ALA A 630 25.55 8.75 -18.57
C ALA A 630 25.48 9.75 -17.40
N ASP A 631 24.49 9.60 -16.50
CA ASP A 631 24.34 10.47 -15.32
C ASP A 631 25.49 10.29 -14.32
N ALA A 632 25.95 9.04 -14.13
CA ALA A 632 27.10 8.72 -13.28
C ALA A 632 28.40 9.33 -13.83
N ALA A 633 28.64 9.20 -15.14
CA ALA A 633 29.82 9.74 -15.79
C ALA A 633 29.91 11.28 -15.66
N MET A 634 28.79 12.01 -15.80
CA MET A 634 28.72 13.47 -15.62
C MET A 634 29.10 13.92 -14.20
N ARG A 635 28.97 13.02 -13.21
CA ARG A 635 29.23 13.26 -11.78
C ARG A 635 30.53 12.61 -11.27
N ASN A 636 31.31 11.99 -12.19
CA ASN A 636 32.50 11.22 -11.87
C ASN A 636 32.26 10.08 -10.86
N ILE A 637 31.06 9.51 -10.84
CA ILE A 637 30.64 8.40 -9.97
C ILE A 637 30.97 7.07 -10.68
N LYS A 638 31.56 6.14 -9.93
CA LYS A 638 31.89 4.77 -10.38
C LYS A 638 31.05 3.73 -9.65
N GLU A 639 30.97 2.54 -10.21
CA GLU A 639 30.33 1.39 -9.57
C GLU A 639 30.88 1.15 -8.17
N GLY A 640 29.98 1.05 -7.19
CA GLY A 640 30.30 0.81 -5.78
C GLY A 640 30.75 2.03 -4.98
N ASP A 641 30.88 3.20 -5.59
CA ASP A 641 31.19 4.42 -4.83
C ASP A 641 30.08 4.72 -3.82
N LYS A 642 30.44 5.23 -2.64
CA LYS A 642 29.47 5.82 -1.73
C LYS A 642 28.97 7.13 -2.33
N VAL A 643 27.65 7.27 -2.43
CA VAL A 643 27.01 8.46 -2.97
C VAL A 643 26.02 9.03 -1.96
N ARG A 644 25.89 10.35 -1.97
CA ARG A 644 24.88 11.10 -1.25
C ARG A 644 23.80 11.56 -2.22
N VAL A 645 22.55 11.20 -1.93
CA VAL A 645 21.37 11.67 -2.65
C VAL A 645 20.67 12.72 -1.82
N PHE A 646 20.38 13.89 -2.37
CA PHE A 646 19.86 15.00 -1.58
C PHE A 646 18.98 15.97 -2.36
N ASN A 647 18.19 16.72 -1.62
CA ASN A 647 17.48 17.93 -2.05
C ASN A 647 17.34 18.87 -0.83
N ASP A 648 16.52 19.93 -0.95
CA ASP A 648 16.33 20.91 0.15
C ASP A 648 15.67 20.32 1.40
N ARG A 649 15.02 19.13 1.33
CA ARG A 649 14.33 18.48 2.45
C ARG A 649 15.24 17.60 3.30
N GLY A 650 16.25 16.99 2.69
CA GLY A 650 17.16 16.09 3.39
C GLY A 650 18.10 15.34 2.47
N ALA A 651 18.75 14.33 3.04
CA ALA A 651 19.71 13.48 2.32
C ALA A 651 19.77 12.07 2.89
N PHE A 652 20.24 11.13 2.06
CA PHE A 652 20.64 9.79 2.47
C PHE A 652 21.85 9.32 1.67
N GLU A 653 22.57 8.32 2.18
CA GLU A 653 23.71 7.73 1.50
C GLU A 653 23.41 6.30 1.04
N GLY A 654 24.07 5.86 -0.03
CA GLY A 654 24.00 4.50 -0.54
C GLY A 654 25.15 4.17 -1.48
N ASP A 655 25.24 2.89 -1.88
CA ASP A 655 26.22 2.45 -2.85
C ASP A 655 25.73 2.70 -4.28
N ALA A 656 26.53 3.33 -5.12
CA ALA A 656 26.20 3.53 -6.52
C ALA A 656 26.16 2.17 -7.26
N ARG A 657 25.06 1.93 -7.98
CA ARG A 657 24.91 0.83 -8.93
C ARG A 657 24.71 1.42 -10.32
N ILE A 658 25.74 1.37 -11.13
CA ILE A 658 25.70 1.92 -12.49
C ILE A 658 25.01 0.91 -13.41
N THR A 659 23.94 1.32 -14.08
CA THR A 659 23.12 0.40 -14.88
C THR A 659 22.44 1.08 -16.06
N GLN A 660 22.04 0.28 -17.04
CA GLN A 660 21.13 0.69 -18.12
C GLN A 660 19.65 0.38 -17.79
N ASP A 661 19.37 -0.19 -16.62
CA ASP A 661 18.01 -0.50 -16.16
C ASP A 661 17.18 0.76 -15.84
N VAL A 662 17.81 1.92 -15.75
CA VAL A 662 17.18 3.22 -15.54
C VAL A 662 17.53 4.16 -16.70
N ASN A 663 16.56 4.96 -17.13
CA ASN A 663 16.78 5.95 -18.18
C ASN A 663 17.61 7.14 -17.65
N PRO A 664 18.35 7.86 -18.51
CA PRO A 664 18.99 9.11 -18.11
C PRO A 664 17.98 10.10 -17.48
N GLY A 665 18.42 10.79 -16.42
CA GLY A 665 17.58 11.69 -15.65
C GLY A 665 16.73 11.01 -14.57
N VAL A 666 16.83 9.69 -14.39
CA VAL A 666 16.11 8.92 -13.36
C VAL A 666 17.09 8.18 -12.47
N VAL A 667 16.86 8.19 -11.17
CA VAL A 667 17.55 7.36 -10.19
C VAL A 667 16.56 6.51 -9.40
N VAL A 668 16.99 5.33 -8.98
CA VAL A 668 16.17 4.39 -8.22
C VAL A 668 16.85 4.03 -6.91
N ALA A 669 16.16 4.27 -5.79
CA ALA A 669 16.59 3.80 -4.48
C ALA A 669 15.43 3.08 -3.77
N THR A 670 15.63 1.82 -3.37
CA THR A 670 14.55 1.05 -2.74
C THR A 670 14.26 1.54 -1.33
N LEU A 671 12.98 1.56 -0.96
CA LEU A 671 12.54 1.98 0.36
C LEU A 671 12.71 0.87 1.42
N GLY A 672 12.67 1.27 2.71
CA GLY A 672 12.53 0.34 3.83
C GLY A 672 13.77 0.18 4.72
N TYR A 673 14.91 0.69 4.31
CA TYR A 673 16.14 0.68 5.13
C TYR A 673 15.96 1.54 6.39
N TRP A 674 16.25 0.96 7.55
CA TRP A 674 16.16 1.69 8.82
C TRP A 674 17.24 2.75 8.93
N ARG A 675 16.85 3.97 9.31
CA ARG A 675 17.76 5.11 9.49
C ARG A 675 18.87 4.82 10.51
N GLN A 676 18.56 4.12 11.59
CA GLN A 676 19.53 3.79 12.64
C GLN A 676 20.60 2.76 12.22
N LEU A 677 20.36 2.04 11.12
CA LEU A 677 21.30 1.06 10.55
C LEU A 677 22.00 1.60 9.29
N ASN A 678 21.56 2.75 8.79
CA ASN A 678 22.04 3.37 7.55
C ASN A 678 22.23 4.87 7.75
N LYS A 679 22.92 5.55 6.84
CA LYS A 679 23.03 7.00 6.87
C LYS A 679 21.84 7.65 6.15
N GLY A 680 20.71 7.76 6.83
CA GLY A 680 19.47 8.28 6.30
C GLY A 680 18.56 7.19 5.72
N THR A 681 17.43 7.61 5.19
CA THR A 681 16.45 6.78 4.48
C THR A 681 15.91 7.57 3.30
N VAL A 682 15.46 6.90 2.24
CA VAL A 682 14.95 7.56 1.03
C VAL A 682 13.84 8.59 1.32
N ASN A 683 13.06 8.40 2.38
CA ASN A 683 11.98 9.32 2.73
C ASN A 683 12.44 10.66 3.35
N CYS A 684 13.75 10.82 3.63
CA CYS A 684 14.31 12.12 4.00
C CYS A 684 14.10 13.18 2.90
N ILE A 685 14.12 12.74 1.62
CA ILE A 685 13.99 13.65 0.47
C ILE A 685 12.54 13.73 -0.05
N SER A 686 11.63 12.92 0.46
CA SER A 686 10.26 12.81 -0.08
C SER A 686 9.39 14.00 0.34
N LEU A 687 8.52 14.41 -0.59
CA LEU A 687 7.57 15.51 -0.41
C LEU A 687 6.33 15.06 0.38
N ALA A 688 5.88 15.86 1.34
CA ALA A 688 4.67 15.64 2.14
C ALA A 688 3.45 16.38 1.58
N GLU A 689 3.32 16.46 0.26
CA GLU A 689 2.19 17.08 -0.42
C GLU A 689 1.23 16.03 -0.99
N PHE A 690 -0.03 16.42 -1.13
CA PHE A 690 -1.09 15.53 -1.61
C PHE A 690 -1.05 15.33 -3.12
N GLY A 691 -1.45 14.15 -3.57
CA GLY A 691 -1.80 13.89 -4.96
C GLY A 691 -3.07 14.63 -5.41
N ASP A 692 -3.46 14.41 -6.65
CA ASP A 692 -4.60 15.06 -7.30
C ASP A 692 -5.97 14.57 -6.80
N MET A 693 -6.05 13.42 -6.16
CA MET A 693 -7.27 12.87 -5.54
C MET A 693 -6.92 12.02 -4.31
N GLY A 694 -7.92 11.84 -3.44
CA GLY A 694 -7.82 10.94 -2.32
C GLY A 694 -6.81 11.36 -1.26
N ASN A 695 -6.32 12.60 -1.27
CA ASN A 695 -5.24 13.06 -0.41
C ASN A 695 -4.04 12.11 -0.41
N SER A 696 -3.77 11.47 -1.57
CA SER A 696 -2.76 10.41 -1.73
C SER A 696 -1.34 10.94 -1.62
N ALA A 697 -0.39 10.02 -1.46
CA ALA A 697 1.03 10.34 -1.28
C ALA A 697 1.77 10.44 -2.62
N SER A 698 2.45 11.56 -2.87
CA SER A 698 3.25 11.80 -4.07
C SER A 698 4.73 11.40 -3.87
N PHE A 699 5.00 10.16 -3.43
CA PHE A 699 6.36 9.70 -3.07
C PHE A 699 7.37 9.66 -4.22
N SER A 700 6.93 9.70 -5.47
CA SER A 700 7.82 9.73 -6.66
C SER A 700 7.91 11.12 -7.30
N ASP A 701 7.30 12.12 -6.68
CA ASP A 701 7.27 13.51 -7.15
C ASP A 701 8.45 14.30 -6.58
N ASN A 702 9.67 13.74 -6.70
CA ASN A 702 10.84 14.34 -6.07
C ASN A 702 11.98 14.49 -7.08
N LEU A 703 12.56 15.66 -7.08
CA LEU A 703 13.82 15.96 -7.76
C LEU A 703 14.97 15.94 -6.75
N VAL A 704 16.10 15.39 -7.18
CA VAL A 704 17.31 15.22 -6.37
C VAL A 704 18.58 15.50 -7.17
N GLU A 705 19.68 15.70 -6.45
CA GLU A 705 21.04 15.61 -6.97
C GLU A 705 21.76 14.43 -6.30
N VAL A 706 22.75 13.89 -6.98
CA VAL A 706 23.62 12.80 -6.51
C VAL A 706 25.07 13.23 -6.63
N GLU A 707 25.81 13.12 -5.54
CA GLU A 707 27.24 13.44 -5.48
C GLU A 707 28.02 12.33 -4.78
N LEU A 708 29.37 12.34 -4.90
CA LEU A 708 30.22 11.46 -4.10
C LEU A 708 30.03 11.74 -2.60
N GLY A 709 29.83 10.68 -1.78
CA GLY A 709 29.55 10.73 -0.35
C GLY A 709 30.79 10.91 0.53
#